data_8e3df7ecf6a6851af4e60a657a3ae126
#
_entry.id   8e3df7ecf6a6851af4e60a657a3ae126
#
_cell.length_a   1.000
_cell.length_b   1.000
_cell.length_c   1.000
_cell.angle_alpha   90.00
_cell.angle_beta   90.00
_cell.angle_gamma   90.00
#
_symmetry.space_group_name_H-M   'P 1'
#
loop_
_entity.id
_entity.type
_entity.pdbx_description
1 polymer ?
#
loop_
_entity_poly.entity_id
_entity_poly.type
_entity_poly.pdbx_seq_one_letter_code
_entity_poly.pdbx_strand_id
1 'polypeptide(L)'
;MTTQTTTTPAVSPLMEIALRIREMRRITGFTEKEMAEKTGVTEAEYRSYETGTVDLPFTFLHKCSLAFGLELTDLLEGQSAKLSSYSVTRRGCGLITAAEDGITIRNMAALFRQKLATPYWVTYQYSEELQHQPIHTTTHGGQEFDLVLKGSMRVRVGDHEETLHEGDSIFYKSSTPHGMIAVDGADCTFLAMIMASTEEEQAIVVRPRAVEEVQPGQLLCSHFVQPVENEDGSLKELHFAHEDEFNFAFDIVDGIARRSPDKLAMLHVANDMTERRFTFKDMKDGSSQAANYFTSLGIKRGDRVMLVLKRHYQFWFAILGLHKLGAIAIPATNQLLAHDFTYRFQAAGVSAIVCTADGDTAHQVDLALEETGLPVTKIIANGTREGWHSFDDEYKLFSRRYVREADAPCGEDPMLMFFTSGTTGYPKIAMHSYKYALGHFVTAKYWHWVQPDGLHFTISETGWGKALWGKLYGQWLCEGAVFTYDFDRFDASKILPMFAKYHITTFCAPPTMYRMLIKQDLSQYDLSSIQHATTAGEALNPEVFYQFRKATGLQIAEGYGQTEMTLGIGNLTGNLMKPGSMGKPIPGYGIDLIDPDGNPVADGVNGEICIKTSGDQLPCGLFLGYYQDEERTKAVWHDGWYHTGDLAWRDEDGFYWYVGRADDVIKSSGYRIGPFEIENVIMELPYVLECGVSAAPDEIRGQVVKASIVLVPGTEGTDELKKEIQNYVKKHTAPYKYPRIVVFRDELPKTISGKIIRNQL
;
A
#
# COMPACT_ATOMS: atom_id res chain seq x y z
N MET A 1 -3.78 -24.89 64.21
CA MET A 1 -3.52 -25.27 62.81
C MET A 1 -2.84 -24.09 62.18
N THR A 2 -1.51 -24.13 62.12
CA THR A 2 -0.63 -23.10 61.61
C THR A 2 -0.53 -23.27 60.07
N THR A 3 -1.11 -22.33 59.34
CA THR A 3 -0.93 -22.23 57.89
C THR A 3 0.50 -21.82 57.56
N GLN A 4 1.29 -22.73 57.03
CA GLN A 4 2.55 -22.45 56.37
C GLN A 4 2.28 -21.71 55.05
N THR A 5 2.61 -20.46 55.00
CA THR A 5 2.78 -19.69 53.77
C THR A 5 4.09 -20.14 53.12
N THR A 6 4.01 -20.89 52.03
CA THR A 6 5.12 -21.20 51.13
C THR A 6 5.53 -19.92 50.41
N THR A 7 6.54 -19.25 50.89
CA THR A 7 7.25 -18.20 50.16
C THR A 7 8.01 -18.85 49.02
N THR A 8 7.60 -18.62 47.79
CA THR A 8 8.39 -18.88 46.59
C THR A 8 9.72 -18.14 46.73
N PRO A 9 10.89 -18.77 46.50
CA PRO A 9 12.15 -18.07 46.57
C PRO A 9 12.17 -16.91 45.59
N ALA A 10 12.53 -15.71 46.05
CA ALA A 10 12.64 -14.53 45.19
C ALA A 10 13.66 -14.83 44.08
N VAL A 11 13.22 -14.73 42.83
CA VAL A 11 14.08 -14.85 41.65
C VAL A 11 15.08 -13.69 41.71
N SER A 12 16.38 -13.95 41.50
CA SER A 12 17.38 -12.88 41.52
C SER A 12 17.11 -11.88 40.38
N PRO A 13 17.40 -10.56 40.55
CA PRO A 13 17.25 -9.58 39.49
C PRO A 13 17.94 -9.98 38.18
N LEU A 14 19.10 -10.60 38.28
CA LEU A 14 19.84 -11.12 37.13
C LEU A 14 19.06 -12.21 36.38
N MET A 15 18.44 -13.12 37.11
CA MET A 15 17.62 -14.18 36.53
C MET A 15 16.38 -13.58 35.84
N GLU A 16 15.76 -12.52 36.36
CA GLU A 16 14.64 -11.86 35.73
C GLU A 16 15.02 -11.22 34.40
N ILE A 17 16.18 -10.56 34.33
CA ILE A 17 16.71 -9.97 33.10
C ILE A 17 17.00 -11.07 32.07
N ALA A 18 17.68 -12.14 32.48
CA ALA A 18 17.97 -13.29 31.61
C ALA A 18 16.69 -13.93 31.06
N LEU A 19 15.64 -14.04 31.88
CA LEU A 19 14.33 -14.54 31.44
C LEU A 19 13.68 -13.61 30.40
N ARG A 20 13.76 -12.27 30.58
CA ARG A 20 13.27 -11.29 29.61
C ARG A 20 14.02 -11.37 28.29
N ILE A 21 15.34 -11.47 28.31
CA ILE A 21 16.17 -11.65 27.10
C ILE A 21 15.75 -12.90 26.35
N ARG A 22 15.64 -14.04 27.05
CA ARG A 22 15.22 -15.32 26.44
C ARG A 22 13.81 -15.26 25.85
N GLU A 23 12.87 -14.61 26.54
CA GLU A 23 11.50 -14.46 26.08
C GLU A 23 11.43 -13.54 24.87
N MET A 24 12.14 -12.40 24.89
CA MET A 24 12.22 -11.49 23.74
C MET A 24 12.85 -12.16 22.53
N ARG A 25 13.90 -12.94 22.69
CA ARG A 25 14.48 -13.72 21.58
C ARG A 25 13.44 -14.66 20.95
N ARG A 26 12.63 -15.32 21.78
CA ARG A 26 11.56 -16.22 21.29
C ARG A 26 10.45 -15.45 20.56
N ILE A 27 10.03 -14.30 21.10
CA ILE A 27 9.01 -13.45 20.51
C ILE A 27 9.46 -12.90 19.15
N THR A 28 10.72 -12.45 19.06
CA THR A 28 11.30 -11.92 17.81
C THR A 28 11.74 -13.01 16.83
N GLY A 29 11.69 -14.30 17.24
CA GLY A 29 12.01 -15.43 16.39
C GLY A 29 13.50 -15.67 16.16
N PHE A 30 14.38 -14.96 16.85
CA PHE A 30 15.83 -15.15 16.72
C PHE A 30 16.30 -16.46 17.34
N THR A 31 17.26 -17.12 16.67
CA THR A 31 18.00 -18.23 17.22
C THR A 31 19.09 -17.74 18.19
N GLU A 32 19.58 -18.60 19.07
CA GLU A 32 20.74 -18.29 19.95
C GLU A 32 21.96 -17.86 19.15
N LYS A 33 22.18 -18.47 17.99
CA LYS A 33 23.28 -18.15 17.09
C LYS A 33 23.14 -16.73 16.50
N GLU A 34 21.97 -16.37 15.99
CA GLU A 34 21.72 -15.04 15.45
C GLU A 34 21.85 -13.94 16.50
N MET A 35 21.40 -14.22 17.73
CA MET A 35 21.57 -13.27 18.82
C MET A 35 23.03 -13.17 19.28
N ALA A 36 23.79 -14.24 19.27
CA ALA A 36 25.23 -14.23 19.53
C ALA A 36 25.95 -13.35 18.49
N GLU A 37 25.62 -13.49 17.20
CA GLU A 37 26.17 -12.68 16.12
C GLU A 37 25.80 -11.18 16.31
N LYS A 38 24.53 -10.86 16.60
CA LYS A 38 24.05 -9.50 16.83
C LYS A 38 24.68 -8.82 18.04
N THR A 39 24.93 -9.59 19.10
CA THR A 39 25.52 -9.07 20.34
C THR A 39 27.06 -9.12 20.34
N GLY A 40 27.64 -9.80 19.34
CA GLY A 40 29.11 -9.91 19.19
C GLY A 40 29.77 -10.79 20.24
N VAL A 41 29.06 -11.83 20.72
CA VAL A 41 29.57 -12.85 21.63
C VAL A 41 29.52 -14.22 20.97
N THR A 42 30.18 -15.22 21.55
CA THR A 42 30.06 -16.60 21.06
C THR A 42 28.70 -17.19 21.42
N GLU A 43 28.22 -18.17 20.66
CA GLU A 43 26.94 -18.84 20.95
C GLU A 43 26.94 -19.50 22.35
N ALA A 44 28.08 -19.98 22.79
CA ALA A 44 28.24 -20.57 24.13
C ALA A 44 28.08 -19.51 25.24
N GLU A 45 28.69 -18.33 25.08
CA GLU A 45 28.54 -17.19 25.99
C GLU A 45 27.10 -16.69 25.99
N TYR A 46 26.50 -16.50 24.81
CA TYR A 46 25.09 -16.07 24.71
C TYR A 46 24.17 -17.03 25.47
N ARG A 47 24.38 -18.35 25.29
CA ARG A 47 23.59 -19.36 25.98
C ARG A 47 23.81 -19.32 27.50
N SER A 48 25.03 -19.02 27.95
CA SER A 48 25.32 -18.87 29.37
C SER A 48 24.62 -17.65 29.98
N TYR A 49 24.55 -16.56 29.26
CA TYR A 49 23.81 -15.34 29.67
C TYR A 49 22.33 -15.58 29.85
N GLU A 50 21.67 -16.37 28.99
CA GLU A 50 20.26 -16.72 29.16
C GLU A 50 19.97 -17.65 30.35
N THR A 51 21.00 -18.22 31.03
CA THR A 51 20.79 -19.02 32.23
C THR A 51 20.49 -18.18 33.46
N GLY A 52 20.88 -16.90 33.47
CA GLY A 52 20.78 -16.01 34.63
C GLY A 52 21.72 -16.36 35.78
N THR A 53 22.75 -17.17 35.54
CA THR A 53 23.76 -17.61 36.53
C THR A 53 25.10 -16.91 36.35
N VAL A 54 25.28 -16.15 35.27
CA VAL A 54 26.48 -15.42 34.91
C VAL A 54 26.11 -13.94 34.78
N ASP A 55 26.99 -13.05 35.25
CA ASP A 55 26.78 -11.60 35.10
C ASP A 55 26.63 -11.20 33.62
N LEU A 56 25.77 -10.23 33.40
CA LEU A 56 25.41 -9.75 32.06
C LEU A 56 26.16 -8.44 31.80
N PRO A 57 27.17 -8.42 30.90
CA PRO A 57 27.91 -7.20 30.59
C PRO A 57 26.95 -6.11 30.04
N PHE A 58 27.18 -4.86 30.42
CA PHE A 58 26.40 -3.73 29.97
C PHE A 58 26.30 -3.66 28.44
N THR A 59 27.42 -3.86 27.75
CA THR A 59 27.49 -3.88 26.28
C THR A 59 26.61 -4.97 25.67
N PHE A 60 26.56 -6.14 26.32
CA PHE A 60 25.66 -7.22 25.90
C PHE A 60 24.18 -6.83 26.05
N LEU A 61 23.82 -6.28 27.24
CA LEU A 61 22.44 -5.82 27.49
C LEU A 61 22.00 -4.73 26.53
N HIS A 62 22.87 -3.76 26.26
CA HIS A 62 22.61 -2.68 25.31
C HIS A 62 22.42 -3.22 23.88
N LYS A 63 23.28 -4.14 23.43
CA LYS A 63 23.12 -4.77 22.10
C LYS A 63 21.86 -5.65 22.02
N CYS A 64 21.49 -6.33 23.12
CA CYS A 64 20.22 -7.04 23.20
C CYS A 64 19.02 -6.08 23.07
N SER A 65 19.04 -4.94 23.77
CA SER A 65 17.97 -3.96 23.69
C SER A 65 17.82 -3.41 22.27
N LEU A 66 18.92 -3.12 21.59
CA LEU A 66 18.92 -2.69 20.18
C LEU A 66 18.37 -3.79 19.25
N ALA A 67 18.82 -5.05 19.43
CA ALA A 67 18.37 -6.17 18.61
C ALA A 67 16.87 -6.45 18.76
N PHE A 68 16.30 -6.18 19.93
CA PHE A 68 14.88 -6.35 20.21
C PHE A 68 14.03 -5.11 19.95
N GLY A 69 14.64 -3.96 19.63
CA GLY A 69 13.94 -2.69 19.46
C GLY A 69 13.33 -2.15 20.76
N LEU A 70 13.97 -2.42 21.90
CA LEU A 70 13.52 -2.02 23.23
C LEU A 70 14.42 -0.90 23.80
N GLU A 71 13.86 -0.07 24.69
CA GLU A 71 14.71 0.73 25.59
C GLU A 71 15.43 -0.21 26.57
N LEU A 72 16.69 0.09 26.91
CA LEU A 72 17.45 -0.72 27.86
C LEU A 72 16.74 -0.87 29.22
N THR A 73 16.00 0.16 29.64
CA THR A 73 15.18 0.13 30.85
C THR A 73 14.02 -0.87 30.78
N ASP A 74 13.42 -1.06 29.62
CA ASP A 74 12.36 -2.06 29.43
C ASP A 74 12.90 -3.48 29.65
N LEU A 75 14.13 -3.72 29.18
CA LEU A 75 14.81 -4.99 29.36
C LEU A 75 15.22 -5.22 30.81
N LEU A 76 15.69 -4.17 31.49
CA LEU A 76 16.18 -4.25 32.85
C LEU A 76 15.06 -4.29 33.90
N GLU A 77 14.02 -3.43 33.75
CA GLU A 77 12.95 -3.29 34.73
C GLU A 77 11.65 -4.00 34.35
N GLY A 78 11.47 -4.33 33.07
CA GLY A 78 10.21 -4.90 32.55
C GLY A 78 9.05 -3.91 32.54
N GLN A 79 9.34 -2.61 32.65
CA GLN A 79 8.33 -1.53 32.61
C GLN A 79 8.84 -0.37 31.76
N SER A 80 8.00 0.05 30.83
CA SER A 80 8.30 1.22 29.98
C SER A 80 8.40 2.52 30.76
N ALA A 81 9.39 3.34 30.40
CA ALA A 81 9.55 4.69 30.95
C ALA A 81 8.30 5.53 30.70
N LYS A 82 7.82 6.27 31.71
CA LYS A 82 6.52 6.96 31.69
C LYS A 82 6.59 8.49 31.63
N LEU A 83 7.75 9.11 31.96
CA LEU A 83 7.91 10.56 32.06
C LEU A 83 8.41 11.16 30.75
N SER A 84 7.76 12.22 30.25
CA SER A 84 8.10 12.84 28.96
C SER A 84 8.57 14.30 29.06
N SER A 85 8.37 14.96 30.20
CA SER A 85 8.68 16.37 30.37
C SER A 85 9.93 16.60 31.23
N TYR A 86 10.05 15.90 32.35
CA TYR A 86 11.25 15.93 33.21
C TYR A 86 11.29 14.69 34.10
N SER A 87 12.51 14.34 34.55
CA SER A 87 12.73 13.37 35.60
C SER A 87 13.77 13.90 36.58
N VAL A 88 13.63 13.57 37.86
CA VAL A 88 14.57 13.96 38.93
C VAL A 88 15.13 12.69 39.55
N THR A 89 16.43 12.51 39.43
CA THR A 89 17.16 11.45 40.12
C THR A 89 17.97 12.06 41.24
N ARG A 90 17.66 11.68 42.49
CA ARG A 90 18.38 12.17 43.67
C ARG A 90 19.72 11.49 43.83
N ARG A 91 20.65 12.11 44.54
CA ARG A 91 21.99 11.58 44.79
C ARG A 91 21.91 10.15 45.31
N GLY A 92 22.61 9.23 44.66
CA GLY A 92 22.64 7.82 45.00
C GLY A 92 21.43 6.96 44.58
N CYS A 93 20.43 7.57 43.93
CA CYS A 93 19.16 6.93 43.55
C CYS A 93 19.07 6.54 42.06
N GLY A 94 20.14 6.66 41.27
CA GLY A 94 20.17 6.18 39.89
C GLY A 94 20.00 4.67 39.80
N LEU A 95 19.28 4.21 38.75
CA LEU A 95 19.09 2.79 38.49
C LEU A 95 20.45 2.13 38.17
N ILE A 96 20.83 1.11 38.92
CA ILE A 96 22.03 0.32 38.63
C ILE A 96 21.76 -0.51 37.37
N THR A 97 22.50 -0.24 36.30
CA THR A 97 22.37 -0.93 35.02
C THR A 97 23.47 -1.96 34.80
N ALA A 98 24.58 -1.80 35.47
CA ALA A 98 25.66 -2.80 35.55
C ALA A 98 26.40 -2.66 36.88
N ALA A 99 26.78 -3.78 37.43
CA ALA A 99 27.70 -3.92 38.56
C ALA A 99 28.55 -5.15 38.28
N GLU A 100 29.68 -4.93 37.62
CA GLU A 100 30.70 -5.91 37.37
C GLU A 100 31.85 -5.73 38.40
N ASP A 101 32.76 -6.67 38.52
CA ASP A 101 33.88 -6.55 39.45
C ASP A 101 34.65 -5.23 39.25
N GLY A 102 34.49 -4.33 40.21
CA GLY A 102 35.14 -3.04 40.19
C GLY A 102 34.45 -1.93 39.40
N ILE A 103 33.30 -2.17 38.71
CA ILE A 103 32.58 -1.16 37.93
C ILE A 103 31.14 -1.06 38.39
N THR A 104 30.66 0.17 38.63
CA THR A 104 29.25 0.41 38.92
C THR A 104 28.72 1.49 38.00
N ILE A 105 27.66 1.18 37.23
CA ILE A 105 27.01 2.08 36.30
C ILE A 105 25.58 2.33 36.77
N ARG A 106 25.19 3.61 36.91
CA ARG A 106 23.82 4.01 37.28
C ARG A 106 23.22 4.91 36.24
N ASN A 107 22.08 4.50 35.68
CA ASN A 107 21.29 5.34 34.78
C ASN A 107 20.59 6.44 35.60
N MET A 108 20.86 7.72 35.26
CA MET A 108 20.33 8.88 35.97
C MET A 108 19.01 9.40 35.40
N ALA A 109 18.52 8.82 34.30
CA ALA A 109 17.27 9.22 33.64
C ALA A 109 16.42 8.00 33.23
N ALA A 110 16.44 6.93 34.03
CA ALA A 110 15.76 5.67 33.72
C ALA A 110 14.27 5.82 33.39
N LEU A 111 13.56 6.71 34.08
CA LEU A 111 12.12 6.92 33.93
C LEU A 111 11.73 7.93 32.84
N PHE A 112 12.69 8.52 32.13
CA PHE A 112 12.42 9.51 31.07
C PHE A 112 12.36 8.83 29.70
N ARG A 113 11.32 9.18 28.90
CA ARG A 113 11.08 8.60 27.57
C ARG A 113 11.82 9.37 26.47
N GLN A 114 12.12 8.71 25.35
CA GLN A 114 12.65 9.32 24.12
C GLN A 114 13.89 10.22 24.36
N LYS A 115 14.88 9.67 25.05
CA LYS A 115 16.12 10.38 25.35
C LYS A 115 16.97 10.53 24.09
N LEU A 116 17.45 11.77 23.82
CA LEU A 116 18.53 12.01 22.83
C LEU A 116 19.91 11.67 23.41
N ALA A 117 20.03 11.74 24.73
CA ALA A 117 21.22 11.38 25.46
C ALA A 117 20.84 10.74 26.79
N THR A 118 21.54 9.71 27.20
CA THR A 118 21.34 9.03 28.47
C THR A 118 22.51 9.31 29.41
N PRO A 119 22.26 10.01 30.55
CA PRO A 119 23.30 10.26 31.54
C PRO A 119 23.49 9.05 32.44
N TYR A 120 24.74 8.64 32.59
CA TYR A 120 25.17 7.59 33.51
C TYR A 120 26.15 8.14 34.54
N TRP A 121 25.95 7.75 35.79
CA TRP A 121 26.93 7.93 36.86
C TRP A 121 27.75 6.66 36.97
N VAL A 122 29.03 6.75 36.61
CA VAL A 122 29.93 5.59 36.49
C VAL A 122 31.00 5.69 37.54
N THR A 123 31.29 4.57 38.23
CA THR A 123 32.38 4.46 39.20
C THR A 123 33.21 3.24 38.84
N TYR A 124 34.51 3.47 38.63
CA TYR A 124 35.52 2.45 38.46
C TYR A 124 36.33 2.37 39.74
N GLN A 125 36.44 1.18 40.32
CA GLN A 125 37.33 0.92 41.44
C GLN A 125 38.77 0.80 40.92
N TYR A 126 39.72 1.32 41.72
CA TYR A 126 41.12 1.15 41.43
C TYR A 126 41.54 -0.30 41.58
N SER A 127 42.30 -0.83 40.62
CA SER A 127 42.91 -2.17 40.67
C SER A 127 44.37 -2.06 40.24
N GLU A 128 45.27 -2.50 41.07
CA GLU A 128 46.72 -2.57 40.75
C GLU A 128 46.98 -3.55 39.62
N GLU A 129 46.19 -4.63 39.52
CA GLU A 129 46.32 -5.64 38.45
C GLU A 129 46.05 -5.05 37.09
N LEU A 130 45.02 -4.22 36.97
CA LEU A 130 44.62 -3.59 35.70
C LEU A 130 45.63 -2.54 35.20
N GLN A 131 46.51 -2.03 36.10
CA GLN A 131 47.55 -1.06 35.67
C GLN A 131 48.59 -1.67 34.73
N HIS A 132 48.76 -3.01 34.81
CA HIS A 132 49.78 -3.75 34.07
C HIS A 132 49.19 -4.55 32.89
N GLN A 133 47.90 -4.40 32.61
CA GLN A 133 47.21 -5.06 31.50
C GLN A 133 46.80 -4.05 30.45
N PRO A 134 46.67 -4.46 29.17
CA PRO A 134 46.06 -3.61 28.16
C PRO A 134 44.61 -3.27 28.53
N ILE A 135 44.22 -2.01 28.35
CA ILE A 135 42.83 -1.58 28.60
C ILE A 135 41.91 -2.35 27.68
N HIS A 136 40.95 -3.07 28.25
CA HIS A 136 39.92 -3.75 27.50
C HIS A 136 39.04 -2.74 26.83
N THR A 137 38.83 -2.86 25.49
CA THR A 137 38.02 -1.92 24.71
C THR A 137 36.76 -2.59 24.23
N THR A 138 35.67 -1.82 24.21
CA THR A 138 34.35 -2.19 23.67
C THR A 138 33.90 -1.15 22.64
N THR A 139 32.84 -1.46 21.89
CA THR A 139 32.22 -0.53 20.94
C THR A 139 30.72 -0.56 21.08
N HIS A 140 30.07 0.58 20.93
CA HIS A 140 28.62 0.69 20.80
C HIS A 140 28.23 1.83 19.85
N GLY A 141 26.95 1.96 19.52
CA GLY A 141 26.46 3.03 18.65
C GLY A 141 26.43 4.40 19.33
N GLY A 142 26.53 5.45 18.53
CA GLY A 142 26.39 6.84 18.97
C GLY A 142 27.70 7.51 19.32
N GLN A 143 27.59 8.54 20.17
CA GLN A 143 28.72 9.32 20.68
C GLN A 143 28.66 9.33 22.20
N GLU A 144 29.82 9.49 22.84
CA GLU A 144 29.93 9.53 24.28
C GLU A 144 30.73 10.74 24.71
N PHE A 145 30.27 11.37 25.79
CA PHE A 145 30.94 12.44 26.48
C PHE A 145 31.12 12.03 27.94
N ASP A 146 32.38 11.99 28.41
CA ASP A 146 32.72 11.67 29.78
C ASP A 146 33.32 12.89 30.47
N LEU A 147 32.87 13.17 31.69
CA LEU A 147 33.37 14.22 32.55
C LEU A 147 33.81 13.60 33.89
N VAL A 148 35.08 13.70 34.21
CA VAL A 148 35.60 13.20 35.49
C VAL A 148 35.13 14.09 36.65
N LEU A 149 34.40 13.46 37.59
CA LEU A 149 33.84 14.15 38.76
C LEU A 149 34.66 13.94 40.02
N LYS A 150 35.46 12.87 40.09
CA LYS A 150 36.34 12.54 41.22
C LYS A 150 37.36 11.49 40.79
N GLY A 151 38.62 11.68 41.21
CA GLY A 151 39.73 10.77 40.91
C GLY A 151 40.29 10.98 39.53
N SER A 152 41.00 9.97 39.03
CA SER A 152 41.66 10.00 37.72
C SER A 152 41.37 8.71 36.95
N MET A 153 41.26 8.81 35.60
CA MET A 153 41.11 7.65 34.75
C MET A 153 42.08 7.71 33.57
N ARG A 154 42.58 6.55 33.18
CA ARG A 154 43.27 6.38 31.91
C ARG A 154 42.27 5.81 30.90
N VAL A 155 42.05 6.55 29.83
CA VAL A 155 41.09 6.21 28.77
C VAL A 155 41.85 5.89 27.49
N ARG A 156 41.41 4.84 26.80
CA ARG A 156 41.89 4.46 25.46
C ARG A 156 40.76 4.62 24.47
N VAL A 157 41.02 5.31 23.35
CA VAL A 157 40.09 5.44 22.22
C VAL A 157 40.85 5.16 20.93
N GLY A 158 40.57 4.03 20.29
CA GLY A 158 41.38 3.51 19.19
C GLY A 158 42.83 3.23 19.62
N ASP A 159 43.76 3.92 18.98
CA ASP A 159 45.20 3.81 19.26
C ASP A 159 45.74 4.91 20.23
N HIS A 160 44.85 5.80 20.71
CA HIS A 160 45.23 6.89 21.61
C HIS A 160 44.89 6.57 23.05
N GLU A 161 45.80 6.86 23.95
CA GLU A 161 45.62 6.76 25.42
C GLU A 161 45.89 8.12 26.05
N GLU A 162 44.98 8.55 26.94
CA GLU A 162 45.08 9.79 27.70
C GLU A 162 44.76 9.54 29.17
N THR A 163 45.34 10.33 30.05
CA THR A 163 45.00 10.32 31.47
C THR A 163 44.20 11.59 31.78
N LEU A 164 42.99 11.41 32.33
CA LEU A 164 42.08 12.48 32.69
C LEU A 164 41.97 12.57 34.22
N HIS A 165 41.97 13.83 34.70
CA HIS A 165 41.83 14.16 36.11
C HIS A 165 40.51 14.81 36.41
N GLU A 166 40.19 15.04 37.68
CA GLU A 166 38.96 15.73 38.10
C GLU A 166 38.76 17.07 37.36
N GLY A 167 37.61 17.21 36.68
CA GLY A 167 37.27 18.36 35.85
C GLY A 167 37.59 18.20 34.37
N ASP A 168 38.45 17.23 34.01
CA ASP A 168 38.73 16.95 32.59
C ASP A 168 37.59 16.17 31.94
N SER A 169 37.47 16.33 30.62
CA SER A 169 36.46 15.64 29.84
C SER A 169 36.99 15.13 28.50
N ILE A 170 36.37 14.09 28.00
CA ILE A 170 36.65 13.53 26.68
C ILE A 170 35.33 13.35 25.91
N PHE A 171 35.38 13.52 24.56
CA PHE A 171 34.27 13.31 23.65
C PHE A 171 34.74 12.47 22.46
N TYR A 172 34.04 11.36 22.18
CA TYR A 172 34.44 10.45 21.12
C TYR A 172 33.23 9.79 20.43
N LYS A 173 33.49 9.22 19.24
CA LYS A 173 32.54 8.32 18.58
C LYS A 173 32.63 6.95 19.22
N SER A 174 31.54 6.45 19.77
CA SER A 174 31.49 5.17 20.49
C SER A 174 31.65 3.93 19.59
N SER A 175 31.56 4.12 18.26
CA SER A 175 31.92 3.09 17.27
C SER A 175 33.46 2.86 17.18
N THR A 176 34.27 3.80 17.69
CA THR A 176 35.72 3.60 17.87
C THR A 176 35.95 2.73 19.11
N PRO A 177 36.78 1.66 19.05
CA PRO A 177 37.08 0.87 20.20
C PRO A 177 37.57 1.74 21.37
N HIS A 178 36.91 1.69 22.51
CA HIS A 178 37.22 2.52 23.67
C HIS A 178 37.07 1.72 24.98
N GLY A 179 37.82 2.16 25.99
CA GLY A 179 37.78 1.58 27.33
C GLY A 179 38.57 2.46 28.30
N MET A 180 38.36 2.25 29.60
CA MET A 180 38.97 3.05 30.64
C MET A 180 39.23 2.26 31.91
N ILE A 181 40.18 2.73 32.72
CA ILE A 181 40.49 2.22 34.04
C ILE A 181 40.78 3.36 35.00
N ALA A 182 40.45 3.17 36.28
CA ALA A 182 40.89 4.10 37.33
C ALA A 182 42.41 4.01 37.56
N VAL A 183 43.04 5.17 37.77
CA VAL A 183 44.50 5.29 37.99
C VAL A 183 44.81 6.07 39.25
N ASP A 184 46.07 6.34 39.56
CA ASP A 184 46.58 7.11 40.71
C ASP A 184 46.20 6.54 42.08
N GLY A 185 45.95 5.24 42.17
CA GLY A 185 45.72 4.55 43.44
C GLY A 185 44.37 4.82 44.10
N ALA A 186 43.39 5.42 43.34
CA ALA A 186 42.07 5.78 43.85
C ALA A 186 40.98 5.47 42.83
N ASP A 187 39.76 5.22 43.34
CA ASP A 187 38.58 5.03 42.49
C ASP A 187 38.29 6.30 41.68
N CYS A 188 37.85 6.12 40.43
CA CYS A 188 37.40 7.18 39.57
C CYS A 188 35.89 7.18 39.42
N THR A 189 35.28 8.35 39.53
CA THR A 189 33.84 8.57 39.25
C THR A 189 33.68 9.64 38.18
N PHE A 190 32.94 9.33 37.17
CA PHE A 190 32.65 10.27 36.06
C PHE A 190 31.19 10.22 35.63
N LEU A 191 30.76 11.28 34.94
CA LEU A 191 29.48 11.35 34.28
C LEU A 191 29.69 10.95 32.82
N ALA A 192 29.10 9.83 32.40
CA ALA A 192 29.03 9.45 30.99
C ALA A 192 27.70 9.88 30.39
N MET A 193 27.74 10.59 29.25
CA MET A 193 26.57 10.94 28.46
C MET A 193 26.62 10.16 27.16
N ILE A 194 25.85 9.09 27.08
CA ILE A 194 25.71 8.32 25.85
C ILE A 194 24.62 8.96 25.02
N MET A 195 25.00 9.54 23.89
CA MET A 195 24.10 10.16 22.94
C MET A 195 23.65 9.15 21.91
N ALA A 196 22.36 9.21 21.55
CA ALA A 196 21.84 8.41 20.45
C ALA A 196 22.73 8.61 19.22
N SER A 197 22.88 7.54 18.44
CA SER A 197 23.63 7.55 17.19
C SER A 197 23.36 8.82 16.40
N THR A 198 24.46 9.43 15.94
CA THR A 198 24.38 10.61 15.06
C THR A 198 23.74 10.25 13.74
N GLU A 199 23.41 11.26 12.94
CA GLU A 199 22.85 11.11 11.60
C GLU A 199 23.57 10.10 10.70
N GLU A 200 24.83 9.70 10.97
CA GLU A 200 25.54 8.65 10.23
C GLU A 200 25.13 7.22 10.67
N GLU A 201 24.69 7.02 11.87
CA GLU A 201 24.07 5.76 12.34
C GLU A 201 22.53 5.85 12.23
N GLN A 202 21.96 7.05 12.30
CA GLN A 202 20.64 7.40 11.78
C GLN A 202 20.63 7.52 10.24
N ALA A 203 21.73 7.45 9.57
CA ALA A 203 21.89 7.36 8.12
C ALA A 203 21.64 5.95 7.58
N ILE A 204 21.24 5.06 8.44
CA ILE A 204 20.33 3.97 8.08
C ILE A 204 18.87 4.47 8.05
N VAL A 205 18.56 5.70 8.40
CA VAL A 205 17.45 6.42 7.80
C VAL A 205 17.84 6.60 6.34
N VAL A 206 17.32 5.72 5.50
CA VAL A 206 17.40 5.87 4.04
C VAL A 206 16.92 7.29 3.78
N ARG A 207 17.85 8.23 3.60
CA ARG A 207 17.50 9.52 3.01
C ARG A 207 16.80 9.16 1.73
N PRO A 208 15.65 9.75 1.42
CA PRO A 208 15.06 9.54 0.12
C PRO A 208 16.09 9.98 -0.92
N ARG A 209 16.87 9.04 -1.42
CA ARG A 209 17.90 9.27 -2.45
C ARG A 209 17.33 10.02 -3.64
N ALA A 210 16.06 9.75 -3.96
CA ALA A 210 15.34 10.37 -5.05
C ALA A 210 15.40 11.91 -5.07
N VAL A 211 15.36 12.61 -3.91
CA VAL A 211 15.36 14.07 -3.87
C VAL A 211 16.74 14.67 -4.20
N GLU A 212 17.82 13.97 -3.83
CA GLU A 212 19.19 14.46 -4.03
C GLU A 212 19.74 14.11 -5.43
N GLU A 213 19.20 13.06 -6.07
CA GLU A 213 19.70 12.53 -7.34
C GLU A 213 18.92 13.04 -8.58
N VAL A 214 17.74 13.65 -8.38
CA VAL A 214 16.90 14.15 -9.48
C VAL A 214 17.26 15.58 -9.83
N GLN A 215 17.56 15.84 -11.11
CA GLN A 215 17.90 17.17 -11.60
C GLN A 215 16.73 18.15 -11.46
N PRO A 216 16.99 19.45 -11.22
CA PRO A 216 15.93 20.46 -11.21
C PRO A 216 15.08 20.42 -12.49
N GLY A 217 13.75 20.38 -12.30
CA GLY A 217 12.78 20.31 -13.42
C GLY A 217 12.39 18.90 -13.85
N GLN A 218 13.02 17.86 -13.33
CA GLN A 218 12.57 16.48 -13.54
C GLN A 218 11.57 16.04 -12.47
N LEU A 219 10.73 15.08 -12.83
CA LEU A 219 9.82 14.40 -11.87
C LEU A 219 10.65 13.62 -10.85
N LEU A 220 10.22 13.62 -9.60
CA LEU A 220 10.92 12.91 -8.54
C LEU A 220 10.99 11.39 -8.80
N CYS A 221 9.96 10.83 -9.42
CA CYS A 221 9.93 9.42 -9.79
C CYS A 221 10.97 9.01 -10.85
N SER A 222 11.65 9.95 -11.53
CA SER A 222 12.66 9.63 -12.54
C SER A 222 13.87 8.89 -11.97
N HIS A 223 14.06 8.90 -10.66
CA HIS A 223 15.01 8.03 -9.98
C HIS A 223 14.64 6.54 -10.13
N PHE A 224 13.34 6.23 -10.16
CA PHE A 224 12.83 4.85 -10.18
C PHE A 224 12.28 4.44 -11.56
N VAL A 225 11.80 5.39 -12.35
CA VAL A 225 11.14 5.14 -13.63
C VAL A 225 11.74 5.99 -14.72
N GLN A 226 12.27 5.37 -15.74
CA GLN A 226 12.98 6.02 -16.84
C GLN A 226 12.30 5.68 -18.17
N PRO A 227 11.36 6.52 -18.65
CA PRO A 227 10.74 6.33 -19.94
C PRO A 227 11.70 6.76 -21.07
N VAL A 228 11.71 5.98 -22.17
CA VAL A 228 12.28 6.35 -23.43
C VAL A 228 11.15 6.74 -24.37
N GLU A 229 11.14 7.97 -24.82
CA GLU A 229 10.10 8.50 -25.71
C GLU A 229 10.61 8.61 -27.15
N ASN A 230 9.70 8.46 -28.11
CA ASN A 230 9.93 8.81 -29.51
C ASN A 230 9.95 10.34 -29.68
N GLU A 231 10.33 10.82 -30.90
CA GLU A 231 10.35 12.25 -31.21
C GLU A 231 8.99 12.97 -31.05
N ASP A 232 7.90 12.22 -31.18
CA ASP A 232 6.51 12.70 -31.01
C ASP A 232 6.01 12.65 -29.57
N GLY A 233 6.86 12.24 -28.61
CA GLY A 233 6.52 12.11 -27.18
C GLY A 233 5.75 10.83 -26.82
N SER A 234 5.54 9.92 -27.76
CA SER A 234 4.94 8.61 -27.46
C SER A 234 5.94 7.72 -26.74
N LEU A 235 5.44 6.86 -25.84
CA LEU A 235 6.28 5.94 -25.08
C LEU A 235 6.82 4.82 -25.97
N LYS A 236 8.15 4.68 -26.03
CA LYS A 236 8.85 3.62 -26.76
C LYS A 236 9.28 2.48 -25.85
N GLU A 237 9.94 2.79 -24.75
CA GLU A 237 10.47 1.83 -23.78
C GLU A 237 10.29 2.36 -22.36
N LEU A 238 10.28 1.49 -21.38
CA LEU A 238 10.18 1.83 -19.97
C LEU A 238 11.19 0.99 -19.19
N HIS A 239 12.03 1.67 -18.42
CA HIS A 239 12.99 1.02 -17.55
C HIS A 239 12.70 1.38 -16.08
N PHE A 240 12.88 0.41 -15.19
CA PHE A 240 12.79 0.62 -13.75
C PHE A 240 14.19 0.48 -13.15
N ALA A 241 14.48 1.27 -12.13
CA ALA A 241 15.72 1.26 -11.38
C ALA A 241 15.39 1.43 -9.89
N HIS A 242 16.18 0.80 -9.02
CA HIS A 242 16.02 0.91 -7.56
C HIS A 242 14.61 0.57 -7.03
N GLU A 243 13.82 -0.16 -7.80
CA GLU A 243 12.44 -0.54 -7.44
C GLU A 243 12.37 -1.40 -6.18
N ASP A 244 13.45 -2.12 -5.85
CA ASP A 244 13.55 -2.94 -4.63
C ASP A 244 13.66 -2.09 -3.36
N GLU A 245 14.07 -0.82 -3.48
CA GLU A 245 14.18 0.12 -2.36
C GLU A 245 12.95 1.05 -2.26
N PHE A 246 12.02 0.94 -3.21
CA PHE A 246 10.93 1.89 -3.37
C PHE A 246 9.84 1.76 -2.31
N ASN A 247 9.48 2.90 -1.71
CA ASN A 247 8.28 3.09 -0.90
C ASN A 247 7.57 4.40 -1.30
N PHE A 248 6.39 4.29 -1.87
CA PHE A 248 5.63 5.42 -2.41
C PHE A 248 5.43 6.57 -1.41
N ALA A 249 5.11 6.25 -0.15
CA ALA A 249 4.82 7.27 0.85
C ALA A 249 6.06 8.09 1.22
N PHE A 250 7.23 7.44 1.35
CA PHE A 250 8.47 8.12 1.71
C PHE A 250 9.17 8.75 0.51
N ASP A 251 9.27 8.02 -0.61
CA ASP A 251 10.08 8.45 -1.74
C ASP A 251 9.37 9.50 -2.58
N ILE A 252 8.06 9.35 -2.79
CA ILE A 252 7.28 10.27 -3.62
C ILE A 252 6.58 11.33 -2.78
N VAL A 253 5.68 10.93 -1.87
CA VAL A 253 4.85 11.90 -1.14
C VAL A 253 5.69 12.78 -0.21
N ASP A 254 6.51 12.16 0.63
CA ASP A 254 7.40 12.90 1.54
C ASP A 254 8.51 13.61 0.75
N GLY A 255 8.95 13.04 -0.38
CA GLY A 255 9.91 13.64 -1.29
C GLY A 255 9.39 14.95 -1.90
N ILE A 256 8.19 14.94 -2.48
CA ILE A 256 7.57 16.16 -3.03
C ILE A 256 7.29 17.17 -1.92
N ALA A 257 6.82 16.71 -0.75
CA ALA A 257 6.59 17.58 0.41
C ALA A 257 7.86 18.32 0.87
N ARG A 258 9.04 17.71 0.74
CA ARG A 258 10.33 18.37 1.03
C ARG A 258 10.72 19.36 -0.05
N ARG A 259 10.56 18.98 -1.32
CA ARG A 259 10.96 19.80 -2.46
C ARG A 259 10.01 20.96 -2.72
N SER A 260 8.71 20.73 -2.59
CA SER A 260 7.63 21.66 -2.92
C SER A 260 6.46 21.52 -1.94
N PRO A 261 6.63 21.94 -0.67
CA PRO A 261 5.67 21.67 0.40
C PRO A 261 4.26 22.20 0.11
N ASP A 262 4.15 23.36 -0.53
CA ASP A 262 2.88 24.04 -0.81
C ASP A 262 2.22 23.57 -2.12
N LYS A 263 2.85 22.63 -2.85
CA LYS A 263 2.27 22.07 -4.09
C LYS A 263 0.98 21.33 -3.75
N LEU A 264 -0.09 21.62 -4.52
CA LEU A 264 -1.37 20.95 -4.36
C LEU A 264 -1.24 19.45 -4.65
N ALA A 265 -1.65 18.63 -3.70
CA ALA A 265 -1.75 17.18 -3.86
C ALA A 265 -3.19 16.75 -4.16
N MET A 266 -4.18 17.37 -3.47
CA MET A 266 -5.58 17.02 -3.64
C MET A 266 -6.51 18.22 -3.41
N LEU A 267 -7.52 18.33 -4.26
CA LEU A 267 -8.72 19.15 -4.03
C LEU A 267 -9.89 18.21 -3.73
N HIS A 268 -10.35 18.23 -2.50
CA HIS A 268 -11.50 17.45 -2.04
C HIS A 268 -12.73 18.32 -1.90
N VAL A 269 -13.83 17.88 -2.48
CA VAL A 269 -15.15 18.51 -2.35
C VAL A 269 -16.10 17.51 -1.71
N ALA A 270 -16.63 17.85 -0.54
CA ALA A 270 -17.58 17.02 0.18
C ALA A 270 -19.00 17.11 -0.46
N ASN A 271 -19.89 16.21 -0.06
CA ASN A 271 -21.28 16.17 -0.58
C ASN A 271 -22.06 17.47 -0.32
N ASP A 272 -21.75 18.18 0.77
CA ASP A 272 -22.28 19.50 1.11
C ASP A 272 -21.58 20.67 0.40
N MET A 273 -20.71 20.37 -0.57
CA MET A 273 -19.88 21.30 -1.33
C MET A 273 -18.78 22.00 -0.51
N THR A 274 -18.46 21.54 0.70
CA THR A 274 -17.29 22.01 1.44
C THR A 274 -16.01 21.64 0.73
N GLU A 275 -15.19 22.63 0.40
CA GLU A 275 -13.93 22.47 -0.32
C GLU A 275 -12.77 22.37 0.66
N ARG A 276 -11.86 21.40 0.44
CA ARG A 276 -10.61 21.24 1.18
C ARG A 276 -9.46 21.08 0.20
N ARG A 277 -8.43 21.89 0.38
CA ARG A 277 -7.20 21.83 -0.41
C ARG A 277 -6.10 21.24 0.45
N PHE A 278 -5.51 20.16 -0.01
CA PHE A 278 -4.40 19.50 0.66
C PHE A 278 -3.13 19.62 -0.17
N THR A 279 -2.08 20.13 0.44
CA THR A 279 -0.73 20.17 -0.14
C THR A 279 -0.02 18.83 0.08
N PHE A 280 1.11 18.63 -0.59
CA PHE A 280 1.94 17.45 -0.31
C PHE A 280 2.48 17.47 1.13
N LYS A 281 2.72 18.67 1.70
CA LYS A 281 3.05 18.80 3.11
C LYS A 281 1.93 18.27 4.01
N ASP A 282 0.67 18.59 3.70
CA ASP A 282 -0.47 18.09 4.47
C ASP A 282 -0.58 16.56 4.36
N MET A 283 -0.34 15.99 3.18
CA MET A 283 -0.32 14.54 2.97
C MET A 283 0.79 13.85 3.76
N LYS A 284 2.00 14.42 3.75
CA LYS A 284 3.13 13.94 4.56
C LYS A 284 2.82 14.01 6.05
N ASP A 285 2.35 15.17 6.54
CA ASP A 285 2.10 15.40 7.96
C ASP A 285 0.93 14.51 8.45
N GLY A 286 -0.19 14.48 7.72
CA GLY A 286 -1.36 13.67 8.05
C GLY A 286 -1.09 12.17 8.01
N SER A 287 -0.32 11.69 7.02
CA SER A 287 0.06 10.28 6.95
C SER A 287 1.05 9.86 8.05
N SER A 288 1.95 10.77 8.45
CA SER A 288 2.85 10.52 9.58
C SER A 288 2.09 10.43 10.89
N GLN A 289 1.11 11.33 11.10
CA GLN A 289 0.22 11.28 12.25
C GLN A 289 -0.62 9.99 12.26
N ALA A 290 -1.15 9.58 11.10
CA ALA A 290 -1.90 8.34 10.97
C ALA A 290 -1.02 7.10 11.26
N ALA A 291 0.23 7.05 10.78
CA ALA A 291 1.16 5.96 11.06
C ALA A 291 1.46 5.84 12.57
N ASN A 292 1.77 6.95 13.23
CA ASN A 292 1.98 6.98 14.67
C ASN A 292 0.72 6.59 15.46
N TYR A 293 -0.45 7.03 15.01
CA TYR A 293 -1.73 6.66 15.59
C TYR A 293 -1.99 5.16 15.48
N PHE A 294 -1.83 4.58 14.29
CA PHE A 294 -1.99 3.13 14.09
C PHE A 294 -1.02 2.33 14.97
N THR A 295 0.23 2.78 15.08
CA THR A 295 1.21 2.17 15.97
C THR A 295 0.73 2.19 17.43
N SER A 296 0.12 3.29 17.89
CA SER A 296 -0.40 3.40 19.27
C SER A 296 -1.56 2.45 19.56
N LEU A 297 -2.31 2.05 18.53
CA LEU A 297 -3.37 1.04 18.60
C LEU A 297 -2.85 -0.40 18.49
N GLY A 298 -1.52 -0.59 18.42
CA GLY A 298 -0.89 -1.91 18.32
C GLY A 298 -0.82 -2.48 16.90
N ILE A 299 -1.19 -1.70 15.88
CA ILE A 299 -1.04 -2.09 14.48
C ILE A 299 0.44 -2.02 14.11
N LYS A 300 0.94 -3.05 13.44
CA LYS A 300 2.35 -3.23 13.11
C LYS A 300 2.54 -3.71 11.67
N ARG A 301 3.80 -3.76 11.22
CA ARG A 301 4.17 -4.30 9.90
C ARG A 301 3.57 -5.68 9.67
N GLY A 302 3.00 -5.89 8.50
CA GLY A 302 2.35 -7.13 8.07
C GLY A 302 0.92 -7.31 8.58
N ASP A 303 0.40 -6.45 9.45
CA ASP A 303 -1.02 -6.46 9.82
C ASP A 303 -1.89 -6.02 8.64
N ARG A 304 -3.10 -6.58 8.54
CA ARG A 304 -4.05 -6.28 7.48
C ARG A 304 -5.11 -5.33 8.01
N VAL A 305 -5.17 -4.15 7.40
CA VAL A 305 -6.09 -3.08 7.80
C VAL A 305 -7.08 -2.80 6.67
N MET A 306 -8.35 -3.03 6.92
CA MET A 306 -9.41 -2.75 5.94
C MET A 306 -9.78 -1.27 5.94
N LEU A 307 -9.90 -0.67 4.75
CA LEU A 307 -10.28 0.74 4.56
C LEU A 307 -11.61 0.84 3.82
N VAL A 308 -12.66 1.28 4.52
CA VAL A 308 -14.02 1.43 3.98
C VAL A 308 -14.45 2.90 4.11
N LEU A 309 -13.93 3.74 3.24
CA LEU A 309 -13.94 5.20 3.42
C LEU A 309 -14.59 5.99 2.27
N LYS A 310 -15.43 5.35 1.44
CA LYS A 310 -16.11 6.00 0.31
C LYS A 310 -15.11 6.85 -0.52
N ARG A 311 -15.27 8.17 -0.50
CA ARG A 311 -14.36 9.15 -1.12
C ARG A 311 -13.85 10.18 -0.12
N HIS A 312 -13.93 9.87 1.20
CA HIS A 312 -13.48 10.75 2.27
C HIS A 312 -11.97 10.96 2.22
N TYR A 313 -11.51 12.18 2.50
CA TYR A 313 -10.08 12.53 2.46
C TYR A 313 -9.22 11.73 3.45
N GLN A 314 -9.81 11.23 4.52
CA GLN A 314 -9.14 10.37 5.51
C GLN A 314 -8.54 9.11 4.89
N PHE A 315 -9.08 8.64 3.77
CA PHE A 315 -8.52 7.50 3.05
C PHE A 315 -7.04 7.71 2.69
N TRP A 316 -6.67 8.90 2.22
CA TRP A 316 -5.29 9.20 1.82
C TRP A 316 -4.33 9.23 3.00
N PHE A 317 -4.73 9.82 4.13
CA PHE A 317 -3.93 9.79 5.35
C PHE A 317 -3.77 8.37 5.89
N ALA A 318 -4.84 7.59 5.90
CA ALA A 318 -4.83 6.22 6.39
C ALA A 318 -3.95 5.32 5.52
N ILE A 319 -4.17 5.28 4.19
CA ILE A 319 -3.43 4.38 3.30
C ILE A 319 -1.93 4.71 3.27
N LEU A 320 -1.56 5.99 3.22
CA LEU A 320 -0.16 6.41 3.27
C LEU A 320 0.47 6.12 4.64
N GLY A 321 -0.28 6.29 5.73
CA GLY A 321 0.16 5.92 7.07
C GLY A 321 0.46 4.44 7.19
N LEU A 322 -0.40 3.58 6.61
CA LEU A 322 -0.18 2.14 6.54
C LEU A 322 1.05 1.78 5.69
N HIS A 323 1.27 2.48 4.57
CA HIS A 323 2.45 2.28 3.72
C HIS A 323 3.75 2.66 4.44
N LYS A 324 3.73 3.68 5.30
CA LYS A 324 4.89 4.04 6.13
C LYS A 324 5.15 2.99 7.21
N LEU A 325 4.10 2.49 7.84
CA LEU A 325 4.16 1.49 8.90
C LEU A 325 4.49 0.07 8.39
N GLY A 326 4.16 -0.21 7.12
CA GLY A 326 4.28 -1.54 6.54
C GLY A 326 3.08 -2.45 6.83
N ALA A 327 1.97 -1.89 7.28
CA ALA A 327 0.72 -2.62 7.37
C ALA A 327 0.04 -2.69 5.99
N ILE A 328 -0.58 -3.82 5.69
CA ILE A 328 -1.16 -4.11 4.39
C ILE A 328 -2.57 -3.50 4.33
N ALA A 329 -2.78 -2.56 3.41
CA ALA A 329 -4.08 -1.94 3.22
C ALA A 329 -5.02 -2.82 2.40
N ILE A 330 -6.29 -2.91 2.83
CA ILE A 330 -7.35 -3.61 2.12
C ILE A 330 -8.49 -2.62 1.82
N PRO A 331 -8.43 -1.88 0.71
CA PRO A 331 -9.56 -1.04 0.30
C PRO A 331 -10.81 -1.86 0.03
N ALA A 332 -11.96 -1.42 0.55
CA ALA A 332 -13.23 -2.08 0.35
C ALA A 332 -14.38 -1.06 0.23
N THR A 333 -15.43 -1.45 -0.49
CA THR A 333 -16.61 -0.58 -0.69
C THR A 333 -17.51 -0.55 0.54
N ASN A 334 -18.19 0.58 0.75
CA ASN A 334 -19.19 0.76 1.81
C ASN A 334 -20.52 0.02 1.56
N GLN A 335 -20.64 -0.70 0.45
CA GLN A 335 -21.84 -1.47 0.10
C GLN A 335 -21.82 -2.92 0.64
N LEU A 336 -20.78 -3.29 1.38
CA LEU A 336 -20.65 -4.60 1.98
C LEU A 336 -21.67 -4.81 3.10
N LEU A 337 -22.21 -6.02 3.19
CA LEU A 337 -23.10 -6.47 4.25
C LEU A 337 -22.33 -7.31 5.29
N ALA A 338 -22.97 -7.62 6.42
CA ALA A 338 -22.34 -8.35 7.53
C ALA A 338 -21.66 -9.65 7.08
N HIS A 339 -22.34 -10.49 6.28
CA HIS A 339 -21.76 -11.74 5.76
C HIS A 339 -20.52 -11.52 4.87
N ASP A 340 -20.46 -10.40 4.15
CA ASP A 340 -19.31 -10.02 3.35
C ASP A 340 -18.12 -9.64 4.23
N PHE A 341 -18.36 -8.89 5.31
CA PHE A 341 -17.34 -8.56 6.31
C PHE A 341 -16.85 -9.78 7.06
N THR A 342 -17.78 -10.67 7.51
CA THR A 342 -17.45 -11.94 8.15
C THR A 342 -16.45 -12.73 7.32
N TYR A 343 -16.75 -12.94 6.03
CA TYR A 343 -15.85 -13.67 5.14
C TYR A 343 -14.48 -12.96 5.00
N ARG A 344 -14.47 -11.65 4.77
CA ARG A 344 -13.23 -10.90 4.53
C ARG A 344 -12.34 -10.83 5.76
N PHE A 345 -12.92 -10.66 6.94
CA PHE A 345 -12.16 -10.65 8.20
C PHE A 345 -11.45 -11.96 8.43
N GLN A 346 -12.15 -13.08 8.18
CA GLN A 346 -11.57 -14.41 8.32
C GLN A 346 -10.54 -14.71 7.22
N ALA A 347 -10.90 -14.50 5.97
CA ALA A 347 -10.06 -14.87 4.83
C ALA A 347 -8.75 -14.08 4.75
N ALA A 348 -8.76 -12.79 5.10
CA ALA A 348 -7.56 -11.97 5.12
C ALA A 348 -6.90 -11.89 6.50
N GLY A 349 -7.54 -12.37 7.56
CA GLY A 349 -7.06 -12.21 8.93
C GLY A 349 -6.90 -10.74 9.31
N VAL A 350 -7.98 -9.96 9.13
CA VAL A 350 -7.99 -8.51 9.35
C VAL A 350 -7.76 -8.18 10.82
N SER A 351 -6.79 -7.32 11.11
CA SER A 351 -6.44 -6.87 12.47
C SER A 351 -7.17 -5.59 12.88
N ALA A 352 -7.46 -4.72 11.91
CA ALA A 352 -8.16 -3.47 12.16
C ALA A 352 -9.00 -3.04 10.95
N ILE A 353 -9.99 -2.20 11.18
CA ILE A 353 -10.79 -1.57 10.14
C ILE A 353 -10.91 -0.07 10.39
N VAL A 354 -10.70 0.74 9.34
CA VAL A 354 -11.05 2.17 9.32
C VAL A 354 -12.30 2.31 8.47
N CYS A 355 -13.41 2.66 9.09
CA CYS A 355 -14.74 2.65 8.48
C CYS A 355 -15.38 4.04 8.50
N THR A 356 -16.15 4.36 7.46
CA THR A 356 -16.98 5.57 7.45
C THR A 356 -18.13 5.49 8.46
N ALA A 357 -18.45 6.64 9.07
CA ALA A 357 -19.67 6.77 9.89
C ALA A 357 -20.94 6.93 9.01
N ASP A 358 -20.80 7.18 7.72
CA ASP A 358 -21.92 7.39 6.81
C ASP A 358 -22.69 6.08 6.56
N GLY A 359 -24.01 6.17 6.59
CA GLY A 359 -24.90 5.05 6.25
C GLY A 359 -24.86 3.91 7.26
N ASP A 360 -25.02 2.69 6.77
CA ASP A 360 -25.17 1.49 7.62
C ASP A 360 -23.88 0.67 7.76
N THR A 361 -22.80 1.09 7.12
CA THR A 361 -21.56 0.30 6.99
C THR A 361 -20.97 -0.11 8.35
N ALA A 362 -20.86 0.83 9.30
CA ALA A 362 -20.31 0.53 10.62
C ALA A 362 -21.21 -0.43 11.43
N HIS A 363 -22.53 -0.39 11.24
CA HIS A 363 -23.45 -1.37 11.82
C HIS A 363 -23.26 -2.77 11.24
N GLN A 364 -23.08 -2.88 9.93
CA GLN A 364 -22.78 -4.17 9.28
C GLN A 364 -21.45 -4.78 9.77
N VAL A 365 -20.45 -3.93 10.06
CA VAL A 365 -19.19 -4.36 10.70
C VAL A 365 -19.43 -4.89 12.11
N ASP A 366 -20.21 -4.16 12.94
CA ASP A 366 -20.51 -4.62 14.30
C ASP A 366 -21.22 -5.98 14.29
N LEU A 367 -22.22 -6.18 13.42
CA LEU A 367 -22.91 -7.46 13.26
C LEU A 367 -21.94 -8.60 12.89
N ALA A 368 -21.02 -8.35 11.95
CA ALA A 368 -20.02 -9.34 11.55
C ALA A 368 -19.06 -9.72 12.70
N LEU A 369 -18.68 -8.75 13.52
CA LEU A 369 -17.79 -8.99 14.66
C LEU A 369 -18.52 -9.64 15.85
N GLU A 370 -19.80 -9.34 16.06
CA GLU A 370 -20.66 -10.05 17.03
C GLU A 370 -20.82 -11.52 16.65
N GLU A 371 -21.02 -11.81 15.36
CA GLU A 371 -21.12 -13.18 14.84
C GLU A 371 -19.82 -13.97 14.99
N THR A 372 -18.68 -13.35 14.68
CA THR A 372 -17.39 -14.05 14.59
C THR A 372 -16.58 -14.05 15.88
N GLY A 373 -16.77 -13.06 16.76
CA GLY A 373 -15.96 -12.83 17.95
C GLY A 373 -14.51 -12.47 17.67
N LEU A 374 -14.17 -12.05 16.44
CA LEU A 374 -12.79 -11.70 16.06
C LEU A 374 -12.33 -10.40 16.74
N PRO A 375 -11.06 -10.33 17.21
CA PRO A 375 -10.52 -9.14 17.89
C PRO A 375 -10.04 -8.09 16.87
N VAL A 376 -10.96 -7.53 16.09
CA VAL A 376 -10.65 -6.47 15.11
C VAL A 376 -10.74 -5.10 15.77
N THR A 377 -9.66 -4.30 15.69
CA THR A 377 -9.67 -2.91 16.16
C THR A 377 -10.56 -2.07 15.27
N LYS A 378 -11.59 -1.43 15.86
CA LYS A 378 -12.59 -0.64 15.15
C LYS A 378 -12.27 0.85 15.20
N ILE A 379 -12.08 1.49 14.04
CA ILE A 379 -11.76 2.90 13.88
C ILE A 379 -12.81 3.55 12.98
N ILE A 380 -13.48 4.59 13.46
CA ILE A 380 -14.50 5.33 12.72
C ILE A 380 -13.95 6.64 12.19
N ALA A 381 -14.27 6.99 10.96
CA ALA A 381 -13.91 8.25 10.31
C ALA A 381 -15.16 8.96 9.78
N ASN A 382 -15.08 10.28 9.61
CA ASN A 382 -16.17 11.15 9.19
C ASN A 382 -17.37 11.15 10.15
N GLY A 383 -17.08 11.01 11.45
CA GLY A 383 -18.07 11.01 12.53
C GLY A 383 -17.58 10.24 13.75
N THR A 384 -18.48 9.93 14.66
CA THR A 384 -18.21 9.19 15.91
C THR A 384 -19.18 8.03 16.09
N ARG A 385 -18.72 6.96 16.78
CA ARG A 385 -19.55 5.81 17.13
C ARG A 385 -19.09 5.22 18.47
N GLU A 386 -20.02 4.90 19.35
CA GLU A 386 -19.72 4.27 20.64
C GLU A 386 -19.00 2.92 20.45
N GLY A 387 -17.95 2.68 21.21
CA GLY A 387 -17.10 1.47 21.10
C GLY A 387 -16.14 1.44 19.90
N TRP A 388 -15.99 2.56 19.21
CA TRP A 388 -15.03 2.76 18.13
C TRP A 388 -14.05 3.88 18.47
N HIS A 389 -12.78 3.74 18.03
CA HIS A 389 -11.82 4.83 18.05
C HIS A 389 -12.18 5.88 17.02
N SER A 390 -12.05 7.17 17.35
CA SER A 390 -12.32 8.27 16.41
C SER A 390 -11.05 8.62 15.63
N PHE A 391 -11.01 8.29 14.34
CA PHE A 391 -9.87 8.66 13.50
C PHE A 391 -9.65 10.17 13.50
N ASP A 392 -10.71 10.96 13.25
CA ASP A 392 -10.62 12.40 13.06
C ASP A 392 -10.19 13.17 14.33
N ASP A 393 -10.50 12.65 15.50
CA ASP A 393 -10.14 13.29 16.78
C ASP A 393 -8.77 12.82 17.27
N GLU A 394 -8.45 11.54 17.07
CA GLU A 394 -7.29 10.91 17.70
C GLU A 394 -6.00 11.06 16.86
N TYR A 395 -6.01 10.87 15.52
CA TYR A 395 -4.76 10.89 14.75
C TYR A 395 -4.02 12.22 14.85
N LYS A 396 -4.73 13.34 14.99
CA LYS A 396 -4.16 14.70 15.09
C LYS A 396 -3.34 14.93 16.37
N LEU A 397 -3.53 14.09 17.38
CA LEU A 397 -2.81 14.16 18.64
C LEU A 397 -1.39 13.61 18.54
N PHE A 398 -1.08 12.92 17.45
CA PHE A 398 0.19 12.27 17.24
C PHE A 398 1.18 13.14 16.46
N SER A 399 2.46 12.76 16.51
CA SER A 399 3.54 13.46 15.84
C SER A 399 3.37 13.52 14.31
N ARG A 400 3.63 14.67 13.72
CA ARG A 400 3.72 14.87 12.26
C ARG A 400 5.04 14.34 11.67
N ARG A 401 5.90 13.78 12.50
CA ARG A 401 7.15 13.14 12.09
C ARG A 401 7.00 11.62 12.24
N TYR A 402 7.28 10.91 11.16
CA TYR A 402 7.42 9.46 11.14
C TYR A 402 8.72 9.16 10.37
N VAL A 403 9.67 8.50 11.03
CA VAL A 403 11.00 8.29 10.48
C VAL A 403 11.00 7.00 9.66
N ARG A 404 11.61 7.03 8.47
CA ARG A 404 11.87 5.83 7.69
C ARG A 404 13.05 5.10 8.33
N GLU A 405 12.81 3.93 8.88
CA GLU A 405 13.85 3.06 9.43
C GLU A 405 14.57 2.30 8.31
N ALA A 406 15.74 1.73 8.62
CA ALA A 406 16.57 1.01 7.63
C ALA A 406 15.86 -0.19 6.99
N ASP A 407 15.05 -0.87 7.80
CA ASP A 407 14.24 -2.02 7.39
C ASP A 407 12.81 -1.62 7.00
N ALA A 408 12.56 -0.32 6.74
CA ALA A 408 11.24 0.14 6.32
C ALA A 408 10.75 -0.67 5.11
N PRO A 409 9.45 -0.97 5.06
CA PRO A 409 8.87 -1.78 3.99
C PRO A 409 9.08 -1.15 2.63
N CYS A 410 9.48 -1.93 1.65
CA CYS A 410 9.80 -1.48 0.28
C CYS A 410 9.79 -2.64 -0.72
N GLY A 411 9.93 -2.33 -1.99
CA GLY A 411 10.14 -3.30 -3.06
C GLY A 411 9.07 -4.39 -3.13
N GLU A 412 9.47 -5.63 -2.89
CA GLU A 412 8.60 -6.81 -2.95
C GLU A 412 7.77 -7.04 -1.67
N ASP A 413 7.94 -6.23 -0.62
CA ASP A 413 7.10 -6.36 0.57
C ASP A 413 5.62 -6.21 0.21
N PRO A 414 4.70 -6.98 0.82
CA PRO A 414 3.28 -6.81 0.63
C PRO A 414 2.78 -5.44 1.09
N MET A 415 2.05 -4.73 0.24
CA MET A 415 1.53 -3.38 0.51
C MET A 415 0.00 -3.31 0.47
N LEU A 416 -0.61 -4.00 -0.48
CA LEU A 416 -2.03 -3.94 -0.76
C LEU A 416 -2.63 -5.33 -0.96
N MET A 417 -3.89 -5.48 -0.58
CA MET A 417 -4.73 -6.62 -0.93
C MET A 417 -6.07 -6.13 -1.47
N PHE A 418 -6.55 -6.79 -2.53
CA PHE A 418 -7.88 -6.55 -3.08
C PHE A 418 -8.68 -7.83 -3.13
N PHE A 419 -9.92 -7.75 -2.66
CA PHE A 419 -10.90 -8.80 -2.91
C PHE A 419 -11.44 -8.65 -4.32
N THR A 420 -11.21 -9.63 -5.16
CA THR A 420 -11.70 -9.67 -6.54
C THR A 420 -12.75 -10.75 -6.73
N SER A 421 -13.84 -10.40 -7.43
CA SER A 421 -14.93 -11.35 -7.69
C SER A 421 -14.43 -12.50 -8.60
N GLY A 422 -14.49 -13.72 -8.08
CA GLY A 422 -14.32 -14.92 -8.89
C GLY A 422 -15.62 -15.28 -9.59
N THR A 423 -15.53 -15.97 -10.74
CA THR A 423 -16.71 -16.51 -11.46
C THR A 423 -17.38 -17.68 -10.74
N THR A 424 -16.69 -18.28 -9.76
CA THR A 424 -17.13 -19.50 -9.07
C THR A 424 -16.92 -19.44 -7.55
N GLY A 425 -17.69 -18.62 -6.82
CA GLY A 425 -17.67 -18.67 -5.35
C GLY A 425 -17.20 -17.39 -4.66
N TYR A 426 -16.56 -17.56 -3.50
CA TYR A 426 -16.07 -16.43 -2.68
C TYR A 426 -14.96 -15.65 -3.37
N PRO A 427 -14.86 -14.33 -3.10
CA PRO A 427 -13.82 -13.48 -3.66
C PRO A 427 -12.41 -13.99 -3.36
N LYS A 428 -11.51 -13.90 -4.37
CA LYS A 428 -10.07 -14.14 -4.21
C LYS A 428 -9.41 -12.88 -3.65
N ILE A 429 -8.22 -13.02 -3.08
CA ILE A 429 -7.45 -11.90 -2.53
C ILE A 429 -6.18 -11.74 -3.36
N ALA A 430 -6.16 -10.77 -4.26
CA ALA A 430 -4.96 -10.40 -5.02
C ALA A 430 -4.03 -9.54 -4.14
N MET A 431 -2.76 -9.92 -4.02
CA MET A 431 -1.77 -9.25 -3.19
C MET A 431 -0.76 -8.50 -4.06
N HIS A 432 -0.46 -7.25 -3.70
CA HIS A 432 0.48 -6.39 -4.41
C HIS A 432 1.61 -5.91 -3.49
N SER A 433 2.81 -5.77 -4.09
CA SER A 433 3.99 -5.21 -3.45
C SER A 433 4.05 -3.69 -3.55
N TYR A 434 5.06 -3.07 -2.93
CA TYR A 434 5.33 -1.64 -3.07
C TYR A 434 5.64 -1.24 -4.52
N LYS A 435 6.18 -2.15 -5.35
CA LYS A 435 6.43 -1.91 -6.78
C LYS A 435 5.16 -1.64 -7.59
N TYR A 436 4.00 -2.11 -7.12
CA TYR A 436 2.71 -1.85 -7.78
C TYR A 436 2.47 -0.36 -8.06
N ALA A 437 2.86 0.51 -7.13
CA ALA A 437 2.70 1.93 -7.31
C ALA A 437 3.50 2.48 -8.50
N LEU A 438 4.71 1.96 -8.76
CA LEU A 438 5.54 2.35 -9.92
C LEU A 438 4.89 1.97 -11.26
N GLY A 439 4.19 0.83 -11.33
CA GLY A 439 3.46 0.40 -12.52
C GLY A 439 2.37 1.38 -12.96
N HIS A 440 1.90 2.25 -12.06
CA HIS A 440 0.94 3.31 -12.38
C HIS A 440 1.53 4.54 -13.05
N PHE A 441 2.84 4.63 -13.22
CA PHE A 441 3.46 5.75 -13.94
C PHE A 441 2.92 5.84 -15.38
N VAL A 442 2.89 4.72 -16.12
CA VAL A 442 2.35 4.70 -17.48
C VAL A 442 0.86 5.01 -17.48
N THR A 443 0.12 4.46 -16.53
CA THR A 443 -1.31 4.74 -16.35
C THR A 443 -1.57 6.24 -16.25
N ALA A 444 -0.77 6.98 -15.49
CA ALA A 444 -0.99 8.41 -15.28
C ALA A 444 -0.37 9.27 -16.40
N LYS A 445 0.91 9.05 -16.73
CA LYS A 445 1.62 9.93 -17.66
C LYS A 445 1.14 9.78 -19.10
N TYR A 446 0.97 8.54 -19.58
CA TYR A 446 0.72 8.29 -21.00
C TYR A 446 -0.71 7.90 -21.32
N TRP A 447 -1.47 7.39 -20.37
CA TRP A 447 -2.88 7.04 -20.61
C TRP A 447 -3.83 8.08 -20.05
N HIS A 448 -3.69 8.52 -18.78
CA HIS A 448 -4.49 9.63 -18.24
C HIS A 448 -3.98 11.02 -18.68
N TRP A 449 -2.75 11.08 -19.15
CA TRP A 449 -2.06 12.32 -19.57
C TRP A 449 -1.98 13.37 -18.47
N VAL A 450 -1.66 12.92 -17.26
CA VAL A 450 -1.52 13.79 -16.09
C VAL A 450 -0.29 14.67 -16.23
N GLN A 451 -0.46 15.97 -16.06
CA GLN A 451 0.59 16.96 -16.05
C GLN A 451 0.92 17.40 -14.62
N PRO A 452 2.14 17.83 -14.32
CA PRO A 452 2.56 18.22 -12.96
C PRO A 452 1.74 19.36 -12.33
N ASP A 453 1.15 20.23 -13.15
CA ASP A 453 0.27 21.35 -12.77
C ASP A 453 -1.22 21.06 -13.06
N GLY A 454 -1.52 19.84 -13.53
CA GLY A 454 -2.86 19.41 -13.86
C GLY A 454 -3.68 18.98 -12.65
N LEU A 455 -4.99 18.93 -12.84
CA LEU A 455 -5.96 18.40 -11.88
C LEU A 455 -6.72 17.23 -12.52
N HIS A 456 -6.46 16.02 -12.02
CA HIS A 456 -7.06 14.78 -12.53
C HIS A 456 -8.28 14.37 -11.73
N PHE A 457 -9.37 14.02 -12.43
CA PHE A 457 -10.58 13.50 -11.82
C PHE A 457 -10.90 12.08 -12.29
N THR A 458 -10.82 11.11 -11.39
CA THR A 458 -11.39 9.76 -11.57
C THR A 458 -12.61 9.58 -10.68
N ILE A 459 -13.73 9.17 -11.25
CA ILE A 459 -15.03 9.08 -10.52
C ILE A 459 -15.08 7.90 -9.53
N SER A 460 -14.20 6.92 -9.61
CA SER A 460 -14.26 5.71 -8.80
C SER A 460 -14.26 5.97 -7.28
N GLU A 461 -14.98 5.14 -6.53
CA GLU A 461 -14.92 5.07 -5.06
C GLU A 461 -13.61 4.40 -4.60
N THR A 462 -13.07 4.79 -3.43
CA THR A 462 -11.77 4.32 -2.93
C THR A 462 -11.73 2.84 -2.58
N GLY A 463 -12.87 2.19 -2.40
CA GLY A 463 -12.96 0.75 -2.18
C GLY A 463 -12.66 -0.13 -3.40
N TRP A 464 -12.49 0.48 -4.59
CA TRP A 464 -12.19 -0.22 -5.83
C TRP A 464 -10.76 0.01 -6.29
N GLY A 465 -10.11 -1.03 -6.85
CA GLY A 465 -8.77 -0.92 -7.41
C GLY A 465 -8.62 0.25 -8.39
N LYS A 466 -9.65 0.54 -9.19
CA LYS A 466 -9.66 1.66 -10.14
C LYS A 466 -9.44 3.03 -9.48
N ALA A 467 -9.77 3.21 -8.21
CA ALA A 467 -9.49 4.46 -7.51
C ALA A 467 -7.97 4.67 -7.37
N LEU A 468 -7.21 3.63 -7.12
CA LEU A 468 -5.75 3.72 -7.02
C LEU A 468 -5.08 3.99 -8.36
N TRP A 469 -5.72 3.61 -9.47
CA TRP A 469 -5.28 3.95 -10.82
C TRP A 469 -5.39 5.44 -11.13
N GLY A 470 -6.37 6.13 -10.54
CA GLY A 470 -6.68 7.51 -10.92
C GLY A 470 -6.75 8.52 -9.77
N LYS A 471 -6.43 8.14 -8.52
CA LYS A 471 -6.56 9.05 -7.38
C LYS A 471 -5.38 9.01 -6.40
N LEU A 472 -4.31 8.31 -6.71
CA LEU A 472 -3.20 8.16 -5.76
C LEU A 472 -1.86 8.02 -6.49
N TYR A 473 -1.49 6.78 -6.85
CA TYR A 473 -0.10 6.48 -7.20
C TYR A 473 0.39 7.21 -8.45
N GLY A 474 -0.19 6.93 -9.59
CA GLY A 474 0.27 7.47 -10.86
C GLY A 474 0.21 8.98 -10.93
N GLN A 475 -0.86 9.59 -10.41
CA GLN A 475 -1.05 11.04 -10.41
C GLN A 475 0.06 11.72 -9.62
N TRP A 476 0.41 11.20 -8.46
CA TRP A 476 1.48 11.78 -7.64
C TRP A 476 2.89 11.37 -8.09
N LEU A 477 3.07 10.25 -8.78
CA LEU A 477 4.31 9.98 -9.53
C LEU A 477 4.55 11.05 -10.61
N CYS A 478 3.48 11.49 -11.28
CA CYS A 478 3.51 12.61 -12.24
C CYS A 478 3.44 13.98 -11.57
N GLU A 479 3.40 14.04 -10.24
CA GLU A 479 3.29 15.27 -9.45
C GLU A 479 2.05 16.12 -9.76
N GLY A 480 1.03 15.55 -10.39
CA GLY A 480 -0.25 16.17 -10.64
C GLY A 480 -1.19 16.06 -9.44
N ALA A 481 -2.10 17.01 -9.29
CA ALA A 481 -3.09 17.01 -8.24
C ALA A 481 -4.28 16.10 -8.58
N VAL A 482 -4.93 15.52 -7.55
CA VAL A 482 -6.17 14.76 -7.71
C VAL A 482 -7.37 15.58 -7.28
N PHE A 483 -8.43 15.51 -8.07
CA PHE A 483 -9.75 16.03 -7.70
C PHE A 483 -10.60 14.88 -7.16
N THR A 484 -11.24 15.10 -6.02
CA THR A 484 -12.14 14.13 -5.41
C THR A 484 -13.45 14.83 -5.02
N TYR A 485 -14.55 14.32 -5.55
CA TYR A 485 -15.90 14.71 -5.14
C TYR A 485 -16.55 13.56 -4.39
N ASP A 486 -16.90 13.80 -3.14
CA ASP A 486 -17.50 12.82 -2.23
C ASP A 486 -19.02 12.89 -2.32
N PHE A 487 -19.58 12.17 -3.27
CA PHE A 487 -21.03 12.07 -3.50
C PHE A 487 -21.57 10.71 -3.07
N ASP A 488 -22.84 10.66 -2.69
CA ASP A 488 -23.53 9.41 -2.34
C ASP A 488 -24.05 8.70 -3.58
N ARG A 489 -24.62 9.44 -4.51
CA ARG A 489 -25.19 8.93 -5.78
C ARG A 489 -24.67 9.74 -6.95
N PHE A 490 -24.31 9.05 -8.03
CA PHE A 490 -23.91 9.69 -9.27
C PHE A 490 -25.03 10.54 -9.85
N ASP A 491 -24.75 11.81 -10.11
CA ASP A 491 -25.64 12.77 -10.74
C ASP A 491 -24.83 13.61 -11.74
N ALA A 492 -25.07 13.35 -13.03
CA ALA A 492 -24.37 14.02 -14.12
C ALA A 492 -24.54 15.55 -14.08
N SER A 493 -25.71 16.05 -13.68
CA SER A 493 -25.99 17.49 -13.60
C SER A 493 -25.19 18.21 -12.53
N LYS A 494 -24.77 17.51 -11.48
CA LYS A 494 -23.90 18.04 -10.42
C LYS A 494 -22.42 17.96 -10.78
N ILE A 495 -22.04 16.95 -11.55
CA ILE A 495 -20.64 16.69 -11.90
C ILE A 495 -20.19 17.58 -13.06
N LEU A 496 -21.01 17.75 -14.11
CA LEU A 496 -20.64 18.52 -15.29
C LEU A 496 -20.19 19.96 -15.01
N PRO A 497 -20.82 20.73 -14.11
CA PRO A 497 -20.36 22.09 -13.78
C PRO A 497 -18.98 22.12 -13.08
N MET A 498 -18.54 21.01 -12.46
CA MET A 498 -17.29 20.96 -11.72
C MET A 498 -16.06 21.06 -12.62
N PHE A 499 -16.18 20.62 -13.89
CA PHE A 499 -15.06 20.67 -14.82
C PHE A 499 -14.56 22.09 -15.01
N ALA A 500 -15.45 23.02 -15.35
CA ALA A 500 -15.12 24.43 -15.48
C ALA A 500 -14.77 25.08 -14.13
N LYS A 501 -15.60 24.83 -13.11
CA LYS A 501 -15.44 25.45 -11.78
C LYS A 501 -14.05 25.21 -11.20
N TYR A 502 -13.52 24.00 -11.33
CA TYR A 502 -12.24 23.58 -10.72
C TYR A 502 -11.10 23.45 -11.73
N HIS A 503 -11.32 23.74 -12.99
CA HIS A 503 -10.34 23.59 -14.07
C HIS A 503 -9.75 22.16 -14.13
N ILE A 504 -10.65 21.15 -14.12
CA ILE A 504 -10.26 19.75 -14.22
C ILE A 504 -9.67 19.50 -15.60
N THR A 505 -8.42 19.07 -15.67
CA THR A 505 -7.67 18.92 -16.93
C THR A 505 -7.79 17.56 -17.55
N THR A 506 -7.89 16.51 -16.74
CA THR A 506 -8.00 15.13 -17.23
C THR A 506 -9.06 14.37 -16.47
N PHE A 507 -9.77 13.48 -17.18
CA PHE A 507 -10.95 12.82 -16.64
C PHE A 507 -10.98 11.33 -16.93
N CYS A 508 -11.33 10.51 -15.93
CA CYS A 508 -11.53 9.08 -16.08
C CYS A 508 -12.85 8.64 -15.45
N ALA A 509 -13.66 7.92 -16.21
CA ALA A 509 -14.90 7.32 -15.74
C ALA A 509 -15.13 5.95 -16.39
N PRO A 510 -15.89 5.03 -15.78
CA PRO A 510 -16.35 3.83 -16.48
C PRO A 510 -17.33 4.15 -17.61
N PRO A 511 -17.44 3.29 -18.64
CA PRO A 511 -18.37 3.48 -19.76
C PRO A 511 -19.81 3.79 -19.35
N THR A 512 -20.28 3.13 -18.28
CA THR A 512 -21.63 3.36 -17.74
C THR A 512 -21.85 4.82 -17.34
N MET A 513 -20.85 5.49 -16.73
CA MET A 513 -20.96 6.89 -16.35
C MET A 513 -20.88 7.83 -17.56
N TYR A 514 -20.04 7.52 -18.56
CA TYR A 514 -20.06 8.27 -19.83
C TYR A 514 -21.43 8.21 -20.52
N ARG A 515 -22.10 7.05 -20.51
CA ARG A 515 -23.48 6.93 -21.01
C ARG A 515 -24.46 7.85 -20.26
N MET A 516 -24.28 8.04 -18.97
CA MET A 516 -25.12 8.97 -18.20
C MET A 516 -24.79 10.44 -18.50
N LEU A 517 -23.50 10.76 -18.72
CA LEU A 517 -23.05 12.11 -19.07
C LEU A 517 -23.60 12.53 -20.43
N ILE A 518 -23.51 11.70 -21.47
CA ILE A 518 -23.99 12.03 -22.84
C ILE A 518 -25.51 12.10 -22.96
N LYS A 519 -26.26 11.64 -21.95
CA LYS A 519 -27.74 11.86 -21.89
C LYS A 519 -28.10 13.29 -21.48
N GLN A 520 -27.17 14.05 -20.92
CA GLN A 520 -27.33 15.48 -20.68
C GLN A 520 -27.07 16.27 -21.98
N ASP A 521 -27.67 17.45 -22.10
CA ASP A 521 -27.28 18.39 -23.15
C ASP A 521 -25.93 19.02 -22.82
N LEU A 522 -24.83 18.36 -23.28
CA LEU A 522 -23.47 18.78 -22.99
C LEU A 522 -23.14 20.19 -23.52
N SER A 523 -23.91 20.73 -24.47
CA SER A 523 -23.70 22.09 -24.98
C SER A 523 -23.97 23.19 -23.94
N GLN A 524 -24.69 22.86 -22.87
CA GLN A 524 -24.99 23.78 -21.76
C GLN A 524 -23.86 23.88 -20.73
N TYR A 525 -22.80 23.06 -20.84
CA TYR A 525 -21.71 23.00 -19.90
C TYR A 525 -20.39 23.38 -20.56
N ASP A 526 -19.58 24.17 -19.88
CA ASP A 526 -18.23 24.45 -20.31
C ASP A 526 -17.31 23.27 -19.90
N LEU A 527 -16.88 22.51 -20.90
CA LEU A 527 -15.97 21.36 -20.75
C LEU A 527 -14.58 21.64 -21.34
N SER A 528 -14.28 22.91 -21.67
CA SER A 528 -13.04 23.32 -22.35
C SER A 528 -11.78 23.09 -21.52
N SER A 529 -11.90 22.97 -20.20
CA SER A 529 -10.77 22.65 -19.32
C SER A 529 -10.25 21.22 -19.51
N ILE A 530 -11.11 20.28 -19.97
CA ILE A 530 -10.73 18.88 -20.16
C ILE A 530 -9.83 18.77 -21.40
N GLN A 531 -8.63 18.30 -21.20
CA GLN A 531 -7.63 18.09 -22.24
C GLN A 531 -7.58 16.62 -22.70
N HIS A 532 -7.94 15.68 -21.81
CA HIS A 532 -7.90 14.25 -22.09
C HIS A 532 -8.95 13.48 -21.28
N ALA A 533 -9.54 12.46 -21.92
CA ALA A 533 -10.57 11.62 -21.33
C ALA A 533 -10.25 10.14 -21.50
N THR A 534 -10.41 9.35 -20.43
CA THR A 534 -10.07 7.93 -20.41
C THR A 534 -11.18 7.07 -19.82
N THR A 535 -11.21 5.78 -20.20
CA THR A 535 -12.15 4.80 -19.68
C THR A 535 -11.49 3.42 -19.54
N ALA A 536 -11.89 2.68 -18.54
CA ALA A 536 -11.53 1.28 -18.35
C ALA A 536 -12.53 0.56 -17.42
N GLY A 537 -12.36 -0.77 -17.28
CA GLY A 537 -13.15 -1.62 -16.39
C GLY A 537 -14.30 -2.35 -17.08
N GLU A 538 -14.79 -1.81 -18.18
CA GLU A 538 -15.72 -2.41 -19.13
C GLU A 538 -15.28 -1.95 -20.51
N ALA A 539 -15.63 -2.67 -21.56
CA ALA A 539 -15.37 -2.22 -22.93
C ALA A 539 -16.29 -1.05 -23.30
N LEU A 540 -15.76 -0.07 -23.99
CA LEU A 540 -16.50 1.13 -24.39
C LEU A 540 -17.32 0.87 -25.64
N ASN A 541 -18.62 1.15 -25.58
CA ASN A 541 -19.45 1.13 -26.77
C ASN A 541 -19.04 2.25 -27.73
N PRO A 542 -18.79 1.95 -29.03
CA PRO A 542 -18.38 2.95 -30.01
C PRO A 542 -19.34 4.15 -30.13
N GLU A 543 -20.65 3.96 -29.95
CA GLU A 543 -21.64 5.03 -29.98
C GLU A 543 -21.39 6.08 -28.86
N VAL A 544 -21.02 5.62 -27.65
CA VAL A 544 -20.67 6.53 -26.56
C VAL A 544 -19.44 7.36 -26.90
N PHE A 545 -18.45 6.72 -27.54
CA PHE A 545 -17.25 7.41 -28.02
C PHE A 545 -17.58 8.50 -29.03
N TYR A 546 -18.41 8.20 -30.05
CA TYR A 546 -18.77 9.15 -31.10
C TYR A 546 -19.63 10.31 -30.57
N GLN A 547 -20.60 10.03 -29.72
CA GLN A 547 -21.44 11.07 -29.12
C GLN A 547 -20.63 11.99 -28.19
N PHE A 548 -19.76 11.45 -27.34
CA PHE A 548 -18.89 12.25 -26.50
C PHE A 548 -17.95 13.13 -27.33
N ARG A 549 -17.31 12.55 -28.36
CA ARG A 549 -16.42 13.26 -29.27
C ARG A 549 -17.18 14.39 -30.02
N LYS A 550 -18.39 14.13 -30.46
CA LYS A 550 -19.21 15.14 -31.14
C LYS A 550 -19.53 16.35 -30.25
N ALA A 551 -19.79 16.09 -28.97
CA ALA A 551 -20.16 17.14 -28.01
C ALA A 551 -18.96 17.92 -27.48
N THR A 552 -17.79 17.28 -27.27
CA THR A 552 -16.64 17.86 -26.59
C THR A 552 -15.43 18.08 -27.49
N GLY A 553 -15.37 17.46 -28.67
CA GLY A 553 -14.17 17.37 -29.50
C GLY A 553 -13.13 16.35 -29.02
N LEU A 554 -13.31 15.79 -27.82
CA LEU A 554 -12.36 14.86 -27.20
C LEU A 554 -12.64 13.40 -27.59
N GLN A 555 -11.57 12.62 -27.66
CA GLN A 555 -11.64 11.17 -27.78
C GLN A 555 -11.53 10.54 -26.40
N ILE A 556 -12.25 9.44 -26.16
CA ILE A 556 -12.12 8.66 -24.93
C ILE A 556 -11.08 7.55 -25.18
N ALA A 557 -9.94 7.64 -24.51
CA ALA A 557 -8.89 6.61 -24.60
C ALA A 557 -9.24 5.41 -23.71
N GLU A 558 -9.50 4.28 -24.36
CA GLU A 558 -9.79 3.01 -23.69
C GLU A 558 -8.49 2.36 -23.18
N GLY A 559 -8.57 1.67 -22.04
CA GLY A 559 -7.48 0.91 -21.46
C GLY A 559 -7.97 -0.35 -20.77
N TYR A 560 -7.11 -1.38 -20.77
CA TYR A 560 -7.36 -2.68 -20.17
C TYR A 560 -6.34 -3.00 -19.08
N GLY A 561 -6.85 -3.58 -18.03
CA GLY A 561 -6.12 -4.18 -16.93
C GLY A 561 -7.09 -4.84 -15.94
N GLN A 562 -6.56 -5.45 -14.93
CA GLN A 562 -7.34 -6.20 -13.94
C GLN A 562 -7.01 -5.74 -12.52
N THR A 563 -7.65 -6.32 -11.52
CA THR A 563 -7.26 -6.12 -10.11
C THR A 563 -5.85 -6.66 -9.86
N GLU A 564 -5.46 -7.69 -10.58
CA GLU A 564 -4.18 -8.38 -10.52
C GLU A 564 -3.02 -7.61 -11.19
N MET A 565 -3.31 -6.52 -11.91
CA MET A 565 -2.30 -5.76 -12.64
C MET A 565 -2.69 -4.29 -12.80
N THR A 566 -1.71 -3.44 -13.11
CA THR A 566 -1.98 -2.06 -13.57
C THR A 566 -2.40 -2.06 -15.05
N LEU A 567 -2.44 -0.89 -15.71
CA LEU A 567 -2.74 -0.80 -17.13
C LEU A 567 -1.76 -1.66 -17.94
N GLY A 568 -2.25 -2.67 -18.65
CA GLY A 568 -1.43 -3.55 -19.48
C GLY A 568 -1.57 -3.30 -20.99
N ILE A 569 -2.78 -2.89 -21.42
CA ILE A 569 -3.07 -2.51 -22.82
C ILE A 569 -3.76 -1.15 -22.77
N GLY A 570 -3.37 -0.21 -23.63
CA GLY A 570 -3.96 1.12 -23.61
C GLY A 570 -3.80 1.92 -24.90
N ASN A 571 -4.73 2.82 -25.11
CA ASN A 571 -4.62 3.90 -26.10
C ASN A 571 -3.79 5.03 -25.48
N LEU A 572 -2.47 4.94 -25.58
CA LEU A 572 -1.56 5.92 -24.99
C LEU A 572 -1.52 7.21 -25.84
N THR A 573 -1.24 8.34 -25.17
CA THR A 573 -1.04 9.62 -25.85
C THR A 573 0.12 9.55 -26.83
N GLY A 574 -0.01 10.28 -27.95
CA GLY A 574 0.93 10.22 -29.08
C GLY A 574 0.63 9.11 -30.10
N ASN A 575 -0.17 8.11 -29.74
CA ASN A 575 -0.57 7.03 -30.65
C ASN A 575 -1.92 7.31 -31.34
N LEU A 576 -2.10 6.77 -32.55
CA LEU A 576 -3.43 6.73 -33.15
C LEU A 576 -4.36 5.88 -32.28
N MET A 577 -5.63 6.28 -32.20
CA MET A 577 -6.66 5.51 -31.50
C MET A 577 -7.66 4.91 -32.47
N LYS A 578 -8.02 3.65 -32.27
CA LYS A 578 -9.12 2.99 -32.96
C LYS A 578 -10.29 2.84 -32.00
N PRO A 579 -11.44 3.49 -32.25
CA PRO A 579 -12.62 3.39 -31.38
C PRO A 579 -13.07 1.96 -31.16
N GLY A 580 -13.29 1.55 -29.90
CA GLY A 580 -13.66 0.18 -29.51
C GLY A 580 -12.48 -0.77 -29.36
N SER A 581 -11.26 -0.33 -29.67
CA SER A 581 -10.04 -1.07 -29.36
C SER A 581 -9.52 -0.70 -27.98
N MET A 582 -9.05 -1.69 -27.22
CA MET A 582 -8.34 -1.46 -25.94
C MET A 582 -7.01 -0.71 -26.12
N GLY A 583 -6.50 -0.59 -27.37
CA GLY A 583 -5.19 -0.02 -27.67
C GLY A 583 -4.12 -1.07 -27.94
N LYS A 584 -2.89 -0.74 -27.59
CA LYS A 584 -1.71 -1.61 -27.77
C LYS A 584 -1.11 -2.01 -26.42
N PRO A 585 -0.37 -3.15 -26.35
CA PRO A 585 0.37 -3.52 -25.14
C PRO A 585 1.29 -2.40 -24.65
N ILE A 586 1.33 -2.22 -23.35
CA ILE A 586 2.24 -1.28 -22.70
C ILE A 586 3.67 -1.81 -22.79
N PRO A 587 4.65 -1.00 -23.22
CA PRO A 587 6.06 -1.38 -23.17
C PRO A 587 6.47 -1.86 -21.77
N GLY A 588 7.19 -3.00 -21.72
CA GLY A 588 7.65 -3.60 -20.45
C GLY A 588 6.72 -4.65 -19.85
N TYR A 589 5.48 -4.80 -20.33
CA TYR A 589 4.57 -5.85 -19.83
C TYR A 589 4.74 -7.21 -20.50
N GLY A 590 5.29 -7.28 -21.72
CA GLY A 590 5.45 -8.55 -22.44
C GLY A 590 4.13 -9.27 -22.70
N ILE A 591 3.09 -8.53 -23.12
CA ILE A 591 1.75 -9.07 -23.40
C ILE A 591 1.70 -9.69 -24.80
N ASP A 592 1.11 -10.88 -24.89
CA ASP A 592 0.76 -11.52 -26.16
C ASP A 592 -0.57 -12.27 -26.04
N LEU A 593 -1.08 -12.75 -27.18
CA LEU A 593 -2.28 -13.57 -27.28
C LEU A 593 -1.88 -15.01 -27.45
N ILE A 594 -2.29 -15.88 -26.53
CA ILE A 594 -1.85 -17.27 -26.45
C ILE A 594 -3.03 -18.22 -26.73
N ASP A 595 -2.80 -19.27 -27.49
CA ASP A 595 -3.77 -20.33 -27.71
C ASP A 595 -3.79 -21.35 -26.54
N PRO A 596 -4.74 -22.30 -26.49
CA PRO A 596 -4.79 -23.30 -25.41
C PRO A 596 -3.58 -24.26 -25.39
N ASP A 597 -2.78 -24.31 -26.45
CA ASP A 597 -1.57 -25.13 -26.55
C ASP A 597 -0.31 -24.37 -26.13
N GLY A 598 -0.46 -23.09 -25.68
CA GLY A 598 0.62 -22.25 -25.18
C GLY A 598 1.40 -21.47 -26.26
N ASN A 599 0.89 -21.43 -27.50
CA ASN A 599 1.56 -20.74 -28.60
C ASN A 599 0.93 -19.37 -28.89
N PRO A 600 1.73 -18.37 -29.30
CA PRO A 600 1.21 -17.09 -29.79
C PRO A 600 0.32 -17.28 -31.02
N VAL A 601 -0.82 -16.58 -31.05
CA VAL A 601 -1.75 -16.63 -32.19
C VAL A 601 -1.39 -15.59 -33.26
N ALA A 602 -1.82 -15.83 -34.49
CA ALA A 602 -1.69 -14.90 -35.61
C ALA A 602 -2.70 -13.75 -35.50
N ASP A 603 -2.47 -12.63 -36.19
CA ASP A 603 -3.41 -11.51 -36.26
C ASP A 603 -4.78 -11.97 -36.79
N GLY A 604 -5.86 -11.40 -36.26
CA GLY A 604 -7.24 -11.79 -36.57
C GLY A 604 -7.71 -13.07 -35.85
N VAL A 605 -6.85 -13.78 -35.14
CA VAL A 605 -7.19 -15.00 -34.37
C VAL A 605 -7.39 -14.65 -32.89
N ASN A 606 -8.45 -15.19 -32.28
CA ASN A 606 -8.71 -15.04 -30.86
C ASN A 606 -7.69 -15.85 -30.04
N GLY A 607 -7.06 -15.19 -29.07
CA GLY A 607 -6.20 -15.78 -28.06
C GLY A 607 -6.49 -15.24 -26.68
N GLU A 608 -5.99 -15.91 -25.65
CA GLU A 608 -6.03 -15.40 -24.28
C GLU A 608 -4.94 -14.34 -24.11
N ILE A 609 -5.30 -13.22 -23.48
CA ILE A 609 -4.34 -12.19 -23.10
C ILE A 609 -3.45 -12.76 -22.00
N CYS A 610 -2.15 -12.92 -22.29
CA CYS A 610 -1.19 -13.43 -21.32
C CYS A 610 -0.03 -12.47 -21.16
N ILE A 611 0.51 -12.42 -19.94
CA ILE A 611 1.69 -11.62 -19.58
C ILE A 611 2.87 -12.56 -19.39
N LYS A 612 3.97 -12.29 -20.06
CA LYS A 612 5.20 -13.09 -19.93
C LYS A 612 5.78 -12.94 -18.52
N THR A 613 5.96 -14.09 -17.85
CA THR A 613 6.53 -14.17 -16.50
C THR A 613 7.86 -14.92 -16.47
N SER A 614 8.30 -15.44 -17.63
CA SER A 614 9.62 -16.05 -17.82
C SER A 614 10.63 -14.95 -18.12
N GLY A 615 11.45 -14.55 -17.14
CA GLY A 615 12.47 -13.53 -17.27
C GLY A 615 13.02 -13.13 -15.92
N ASP A 616 14.10 -12.33 -15.92
CA ASP A 616 14.78 -11.92 -14.69
C ASP A 616 13.99 -10.86 -13.88
N GLN A 617 13.02 -10.19 -14.50
CA GLN A 617 12.18 -9.17 -13.85
C GLN A 617 10.72 -9.34 -14.27
N LEU A 618 9.83 -9.41 -13.29
CA LEU A 618 8.40 -9.29 -13.50
C LEU A 618 8.01 -7.82 -13.75
N PRO A 619 6.96 -7.54 -14.54
CA PRO A 619 6.48 -6.18 -14.71
C PRO A 619 6.10 -5.55 -13.37
N CYS A 620 6.62 -4.33 -13.08
CA CYS A 620 6.13 -3.54 -11.98
C CYS A 620 4.62 -3.29 -12.14
N GLY A 621 3.84 -3.64 -11.15
CA GLY A 621 2.38 -3.53 -11.22
C GLY A 621 1.65 -4.86 -11.41
N LEU A 622 2.35 -5.96 -11.66
CA LEU A 622 1.77 -7.30 -11.58
C LEU A 622 1.68 -7.75 -10.11
N PHE A 623 0.63 -8.48 -9.76
CA PHE A 623 0.40 -8.94 -8.39
C PHE A 623 1.39 -10.05 -7.97
N LEU A 624 1.54 -10.23 -6.65
CA LEU A 624 2.42 -11.28 -6.08
C LEU A 624 1.78 -12.68 -6.10
N GLY A 625 0.51 -12.77 -6.48
CA GLY A 625 -0.30 -13.98 -6.41
C GLY A 625 -1.53 -13.79 -5.53
N TYR A 626 -2.30 -14.87 -5.37
CA TYR A 626 -3.48 -14.87 -4.49
C TYR A 626 -3.07 -15.25 -3.06
N TYR A 627 -3.41 -14.38 -2.10
CA TYR A 627 -3.05 -14.56 -0.69
C TYR A 627 -3.59 -15.88 -0.14
N GLN A 628 -2.68 -16.70 0.42
CA GLN A 628 -2.96 -18.04 0.97
C GLN A 628 -3.68 -19.01 0.00
N ASP A 629 -3.53 -18.80 -1.32
CA ASP A 629 -4.16 -19.65 -2.33
C ASP A 629 -3.16 -19.97 -3.47
N GLU A 630 -2.20 -20.83 -3.14
CA GLU A 630 -1.18 -21.26 -4.10
C GLU A 630 -1.75 -22.04 -5.28
N GLU A 631 -2.83 -22.81 -5.06
CA GLU A 631 -3.42 -23.60 -6.15
C GLU A 631 -4.03 -22.69 -7.21
N ARG A 632 -4.77 -21.64 -6.80
CA ARG A 632 -5.28 -20.64 -7.73
C ARG A 632 -4.18 -19.80 -8.34
N THR A 633 -3.13 -19.50 -7.60
CA THR A 633 -1.97 -18.78 -8.15
C THR A 633 -1.32 -19.61 -9.25
N LYS A 634 -1.04 -20.89 -9.01
CA LYS A 634 -0.48 -21.83 -10.01
C LYS A 634 -1.42 -22.05 -11.20
N ALA A 635 -2.73 -21.99 -10.99
CA ALA A 635 -3.71 -22.14 -12.08
C ALA A 635 -3.73 -20.98 -13.08
N VAL A 636 -3.21 -19.82 -12.70
CA VAL A 636 -3.09 -18.62 -13.57
C VAL A 636 -1.65 -18.25 -13.90
N TRP A 637 -0.66 -18.79 -13.17
CA TRP A 637 0.78 -18.59 -13.41
C TRP A 637 1.41 -19.93 -13.77
N HIS A 638 1.44 -20.24 -15.03
CA HIS A 638 2.05 -21.47 -15.54
C HIS A 638 2.65 -21.27 -16.93
N ASP A 639 3.48 -22.18 -17.38
CA ASP A 639 4.13 -22.22 -18.69
C ASP A 639 4.89 -20.92 -19.07
N GLY A 640 5.33 -20.15 -18.06
CA GLY A 640 6.05 -18.89 -18.26
C GLY A 640 5.14 -17.68 -18.55
N TRP A 641 3.82 -17.82 -18.30
CA TRP A 641 2.82 -16.79 -18.51
C TRP A 641 1.94 -16.59 -17.28
N TYR A 642 1.47 -15.35 -17.07
CA TYR A 642 0.28 -15.07 -16.28
C TYR A 642 -0.93 -15.04 -17.23
N HIS A 643 -1.89 -15.92 -16.98
CA HIS A 643 -3.12 -16.09 -17.75
C HIS A 643 -4.23 -15.22 -17.17
N THR A 644 -4.69 -14.22 -17.93
CA THR A 644 -5.69 -13.25 -17.44
C THR A 644 -7.10 -13.81 -17.41
N GLY A 645 -7.38 -14.88 -18.18
CA GLY A 645 -8.72 -15.41 -18.42
C GLY A 645 -9.56 -14.53 -19.35
N ASP A 646 -8.98 -13.50 -19.98
CA ASP A 646 -9.64 -12.61 -20.94
C ASP A 646 -9.19 -12.93 -22.35
N LEU A 647 -10.12 -12.98 -23.30
CA LEU A 647 -9.86 -13.22 -24.70
C LEU A 647 -9.88 -11.92 -25.51
N ALA A 648 -8.95 -11.83 -26.44
CA ALA A 648 -8.87 -10.74 -27.42
C ALA A 648 -8.40 -11.29 -28.78
N TRP A 649 -8.45 -10.45 -29.79
CA TRP A 649 -7.74 -10.63 -31.05
C TRP A 649 -6.95 -9.36 -31.37
N ARG A 650 -5.89 -9.51 -32.16
CA ARG A 650 -5.01 -8.42 -32.56
C ARG A 650 -5.21 -8.17 -34.07
N ASP A 651 -5.35 -6.87 -34.43
CA ASP A 651 -5.38 -6.51 -35.85
C ASP A 651 -3.96 -6.33 -36.43
N GLU A 652 -3.90 -6.12 -37.76
CA GLU A 652 -2.64 -5.96 -38.52
C GLU A 652 -1.82 -4.71 -38.13
N ASP A 653 -2.46 -3.72 -37.46
CA ASP A 653 -1.79 -2.54 -36.92
C ASP A 653 -1.35 -2.72 -35.46
N GLY A 654 -1.60 -3.90 -34.87
CA GLY A 654 -1.22 -4.27 -33.51
C GLY A 654 -2.16 -3.80 -32.41
N PHE A 655 -3.38 -3.39 -32.76
CA PHE A 655 -4.43 -3.05 -31.78
C PHE A 655 -5.15 -4.29 -31.29
N TYR A 656 -5.45 -4.33 -29.99
CA TYR A 656 -6.14 -5.42 -29.32
C TYR A 656 -7.62 -5.11 -29.14
N TRP A 657 -8.47 -6.09 -29.47
CA TRP A 657 -9.91 -6.00 -29.44
C TRP A 657 -10.49 -7.03 -28.48
N TYR A 658 -11.23 -6.57 -27.50
CA TYR A 658 -11.79 -7.41 -26.44
C TYR A 658 -12.90 -8.32 -26.98
N VAL A 659 -12.85 -9.61 -26.63
CA VAL A 659 -13.86 -10.62 -27.02
C VAL A 659 -14.76 -10.99 -25.85
N GLY A 660 -14.18 -11.18 -24.68
CA GLY A 660 -14.90 -11.59 -23.46
C GLY A 660 -14.02 -12.42 -22.53
N ARG A 661 -14.62 -12.86 -21.43
CA ARG A 661 -13.98 -13.84 -20.56
C ARG A 661 -13.93 -15.20 -21.25
N ALA A 662 -12.88 -15.96 -21.01
CA ALA A 662 -12.72 -17.32 -21.57
C ALA A 662 -13.84 -18.28 -21.11
N ASP A 663 -14.33 -18.08 -19.89
CA ASP A 663 -15.43 -18.82 -19.27
C ASP A 663 -16.84 -18.35 -19.71
N ASP A 664 -16.97 -17.12 -20.21
CA ASP A 664 -18.23 -16.55 -20.72
C ASP A 664 -18.46 -16.83 -22.24
N VAL A 665 -17.46 -17.36 -22.95
CA VAL A 665 -17.57 -17.64 -24.40
C VAL A 665 -18.61 -18.71 -24.68
N ILE A 666 -19.56 -18.39 -25.54
CA ILE A 666 -20.66 -19.26 -25.93
C ILE A 666 -20.19 -20.25 -26.99
N LYS A 667 -20.27 -21.54 -26.71
CA LYS A 667 -19.87 -22.63 -27.63
C LYS A 667 -21.10 -23.18 -28.36
N SER A 668 -21.41 -22.58 -29.51
CA SER A 668 -22.61 -22.93 -30.31
C SER A 668 -22.23 -23.59 -31.61
N SER A 669 -22.62 -24.86 -31.82
CA SER A 669 -22.37 -25.61 -33.07
C SER A 669 -20.90 -25.58 -33.50
N GLY A 670 -19.94 -25.63 -32.56
CA GLY A 670 -18.50 -25.52 -32.86
C GLY A 670 -17.95 -24.11 -32.99
N TYR A 671 -18.81 -23.08 -33.02
CA TYR A 671 -18.36 -21.70 -33.02
C TYR A 671 -18.11 -21.23 -31.61
N ARG A 672 -17.10 -20.36 -31.40
CA ARG A 672 -16.83 -19.63 -30.17
C ARG A 672 -17.29 -18.20 -30.37
N ILE A 673 -18.32 -17.80 -29.61
CA ILE A 673 -19.02 -16.54 -29.76
C ILE A 673 -18.79 -15.69 -28.50
N GLY A 674 -18.15 -14.54 -28.67
CA GLY A 674 -17.97 -13.57 -27.57
C GLY A 674 -19.28 -12.85 -27.27
N PRO A 675 -19.73 -12.82 -26.01
CA PRO A 675 -20.98 -12.14 -25.67
C PRO A 675 -20.93 -10.63 -25.94
N PHE A 676 -19.77 -9.99 -25.75
CA PHE A 676 -19.62 -8.55 -25.82
C PHE A 676 -19.89 -7.97 -27.22
N GLU A 677 -19.47 -8.63 -28.30
CA GLU A 677 -19.75 -8.21 -29.68
C GLU A 677 -21.25 -8.11 -29.95
N ILE A 678 -22.02 -9.05 -29.41
CA ILE A 678 -23.48 -9.06 -29.58
C ILE A 678 -24.13 -8.00 -28.70
N GLU A 679 -23.67 -7.83 -27.47
CA GLU A 679 -24.13 -6.75 -26.56
C GLU A 679 -23.96 -5.39 -27.25
N ASN A 680 -22.80 -5.12 -27.85
CA ASN A 680 -22.52 -3.86 -28.55
C ASN A 680 -23.51 -3.59 -29.67
N VAL A 681 -23.74 -4.56 -30.53
CA VAL A 681 -24.67 -4.41 -31.66
C VAL A 681 -26.11 -4.20 -31.17
N ILE A 682 -26.56 -4.91 -30.15
CA ILE A 682 -27.90 -4.72 -29.57
C ILE A 682 -28.01 -3.33 -28.92
N MET A 683 -26.97 -2.83 -28.29
CA MET A 683 -26.93 -1.53 -27.64
C MET A 683 -26.97 -0.33 -28.63
N GLU A 684 -26.75 -0.54 -29.91
CA GLU A 684 -26.95 0.47 -30.97
C GLU A 684 -28.42 0.81 -31.17
N LEU A 685 -29.35 -0.05 -30.76
CA LEU A 685 -30.78 0.13 -30.91
C LEU A 685 -31.31 1.18 -29.91
N PRO A 686 -32.00 2.24 -30.38
CA PRO A 686 -32.35 3.41 -29.53
C PRO A 686 -33.31 3.10 -28.39
N TYR A 687 -34.01 1.98 -28.47
CA TYR A 687 -34.95 1.52 -27.45
C TYR A 687 -34.32 0.55 -26.45
N VAL A 688 -33.04 0.23 -26.55
CA VAL A 688 -32.30 -0.63 -25.61
C VAL A 688 -31.60 0.24 -24.57
N LEU A 689 -31.90 0.00 -23.31
CA LEU A 689 -31.25 0.67 -22.18
C LEU A 689 -30.00 -0.09 -21.72
N GLU A 690 -30.13 -1.42 -21.57
CA GLU A 690 -29.05 -2.32 -21.16
C GLU A 690 -29.24 -3.68 -21.85
N CYS A 691 -28.10 -4.37 -22.09
CA CYS A 691 -28.10 -5.71 -22.65
C CYS A 691 -27.02 -6.57 -21.99
N GLY A 692 -27.38 -7.79 -21.61
CA GLY A 692 -26.44 -8.82 -21.16
C GLY A 692 -26.65 -10.08 -21.99
N VAL A 693 -25.55 -10.61 -22.54
CA VAL A 693 -25.57 -11.83 -23.37
C VAL A 693 -24.92 -12.98 -22.64
N SER A 694 -25.57 -14.12 -22.63
CA SER A 694 -25.12 -15.36 -22.00
C SER A 694 -25.38 -16.59 -22.84
N ALA A 695 -24.77 -17.72 -22.47
CA ALA A 695 -25.08 -19.02 -23.03
C ALA A 695 -26.42 -19.56 -22.46
N ALA A 696 -27.23 -20.18 -23.32
CA ALA A 696 -28.31 -21.03 -22.88
C ALA A 696 -28.11 -22.45 -23.43
N PRO A 697 -28.44 -23.52 -22.66
CA PRO A 697 -28.33 -24.89 -23.14
C PRO A 697 -29.20 -25.17 -24.37
N ASP A 698 -28.70 -25.94 -25.33
CA ASP A 698 -29.43 -26.40 -26.53
C ASP A 698 -29.02 -27.83 -26.84
N GLU A 699 -30.02 -28.74 -26.99
CA GLU A 699 -29.77 -30.15 -27.19
C GLU A 699 -29.01 -30.50 -28.49
N ILE A 700 -29.12 -29.68 -29.54
CA ILE A 700 -28.52 -29.93 -30.83
C ILE A 700 -27.17 -29.18 -30.94
N ARG A 701 -27.07 -27.98 -30.37
CA ARG A 701 -25.94 -27.05 -30.55
C ARG A 701 -25.00 -26.98 -29.39
N GLY A 702 -25.33 -27.69 -28.29
CA GLY A 702 -24.66 -27.57 -27.01
C GLY A 702 -25.11 -26.30 -26.29
N GLN A 703 -24.85 -25.15 -26.88
CA GLN A 703 -25.27 -23.84 -26.38
C GLN A 703 -25.82 -22.97 -27.50
N VAL A 704 -26.69 -22.02 -27.14
CA VAL A 704 -27.17 -20.95 -27.99
C VAL A 704 -27.04 -19.58 -27.34
N VAL A 705 -26.97 -18.53 -28.12
CA VAL A 705 -26.90 -17.16 -27.63
C VAL A 705 -28.25 -16.75 -27.05
N LYS A 706 -28.26 -16.26 -25.82
CA LYS A 706 -29.37 -15.65 -25.11
C LYS A 706 -29.04 -14.20 -24.82
N ALA A 707 -29.94 -13.28 -25.23
CA ALA A 707 -29.86 -11.86 -24.88
C ALA A 707 -30.92 -11.50 -23.84
N SER A 708 -30.50 -10.98 -22.71
CA SER A 708 -31.35 -10.38 -21.68
C SER A 708 -31.28 -8.87 -21.82
N ILE A 709 -32.40 -8.22 -22.04
CA ILE A 709 -32.45 -6.80 -22.47
C ILE A 709 -33.37 -6.01 -21.55
N VAL A 710 -32.90 -4.86 -21.11
CA VAL A 710 -33.71 -3.83 -20.45
C VAL A 710 -34.06 -2.78 -21.48
N LEU A 711 -35.34 -2.52 -21.65
CA LEU A 711 -35.82 -1.51 -22.61
C LEU A 711 -35.88 -0.12 -21.98
N VAL A 712 -35.82 0.91 -22.82
CA VAL A 712 -36.05 2.29 -22.40
C VAL A 712 -37.50 2.42 -21.90
N PRO A 713 -37.77 3.15 -20.80
CA PRO A 713 -39.11 3.34 -20.28
C PRO A 713 -40.10 3.84 -21.36
N GLY A 714 -41.25 3.16 -21.46
CA GLY A 714 -42.26 3.42 -22.46
C GLY A 714 -42.18 2.58 -23.75
N THR A 715 -41.17 1.71 -23.84
CA THR A 715 -41.05 0.72 -24.92
C THR A 715 -41.66 -0.61 -24.45
N GLU A 716 -42.61 -1.15 -25.22
CA GLU A 716 -43.24 -2.43 -24.93
C GLU A 716 -42.45 -3.59 -25.56
N GLY A 717 -42.14 -4.62 -24.74
CA GLY A 717 -41.36 -5.77 -25.17
C GLY A 717 -42.21 -6.81 -25.89
N THR A 718 -42.43 -6.64 -27.19
CA THR A 718 -43.26 -7.55 -28.02
C THR A 718 -42.44 -8.64 -28.69
N ASP A 719 -43.09 -9.69 -29.20
CA ASP A 719 -42.43 -10.73 -29.98
C ASP A 719 -41.94 -10.23 -31.36
N GLU A 720 -42.60 -9.20 -31.91
CA GLU A 720 -42.13 -8.50 -33.08
C GLU A 720 -40.80 -7.80 -32.81
N LEU A 721 -40.66 -7.13 -31.67
CA LEU A 721 -39.45 -6.46 -31.26
C LEU A 721 -38.30 -7.46 -31.04
N LYS A 722 -38.59 -8.65 -30.49
CA LYS A 722 -37.57 -9.72 -30.38
C LYS A 722 -37.04 -10.14 -31.76
N LYS A 723 -37.92 -10.32 -32.75
CA LYS A 723 -37.55 -10.65 -34.12
C LYS A 723 -36.76 -9.53 -34.80
N GLU A 724 -37.12 -8.28 -34.54
CA GLU A 724 -36.40 -7.12 -35.05
C GLU A 724 -34.95 -7.12 -34.52
N ILE A 725 -34.76 -7.28 -33.22
CA ILE A 725 -33.43 -7.39 -32.59
C ILE A 725 -32.64 -8.57 -33.17
N GLN A 726 -33.22 -9.74 -33.29
CA GLN A 726 -32.59 -10.92 -33.88
C GLN A 726 -32.12 -10.66 -35.32
N ASN A 727 -32.96 -10.01 -36.13
CA ASN A 727 -32.65 -9.68 -37.51
C ASN A 727 -31.59 -8.57 -37.60
N TYR A 728 -31.63 -7.60 -36.69
CA TYR A 728 -30.63 -6.55 -36.61
C TYR A 728 -29.23 -7.17 -36.36
N VAL A 729 -29.12 -8.04 -35.37
CA VAL A 729 -27.84 -8.73 -35.05
C VAL A 729 -27.37 -9.61 -36.22
N LYS A 730 -28.29 -10.34 -36.87
CA LYS A 730 -27.94 -11.15 -38.09
C LYS A 730 -27.35 -10.32 -39.22
N LYS A 731 -27.81 -9.06 -39.34
CA LYS A 731 -27.39 -8.16 -40.41
C LYS A 731 -26.05 -7.49 -40.11
N HIS A 732 -25.76 -7.22 -38.83
CA HIS A 732 -24.61 -6.44 -38.40
C HIS A 732 -23.48 -7.30 -37.83
N THR A 733 -23.70 -8.62 -37.68
CA THR A 733 -22.69 -9.59 -37.26
C THR A 733 -22.69 -10.82 -38.20
N ALA A 734 -21.80 -11.77 -37.94
CA ALA A 734 -21.89 -13.06 -38.62
C ALA A 734 -23.22 -13.77 -38.26
N PRO A 735 -23.98 -14.30 -39.24
CA PRO A 735 -25.34 -14.81 -39.03
C PRO A 735 -25.50 -15.84 -37.92
N TYR A 736 -24.46 -16.60 -37.60
CA TYR A 736 -24.49 -17.62 -36.53
C TYR A 736 -24.48 -17.00 -35.12
N LYS A 737 -24.12 -15.72 -34.96
CA LYS A 737 -23.97 -15.01 -33.69
C LYS A 737 -25.29 -14.46 -33.14
N TYR A 738 -26.39 -14.44 -33.92
CA TYR A 738 -27.64 -13.80 -33.46
C TYR A 738 -28.23 -14.52 -32.24
N PRO A 739 -28.85 -13.76 -31.30
CA PRO A 739 -29.48 -14.35 -30.13
C PRO A 739 -30.71 -15.16 -30.53
N ARG A 740 -30.68 -16.45 -30.25
CA ARG A 740 -31.84 -17.33 -30.49
C ARG A 740 -32.93 -17.12 -29.44
N ILE A 741 -32.52 -16.71 -28.26
CA ILE A 741 -33.38 -16.38 -27.13
C ILE A 741 -33.22 -14.92 -26.81
N VAL A 742 -34.33 -14.17 -26.79
CA VAL A 742 -34.39 -12.78 -26.36
C VAL A 742 -35.39 -12.67 -25.22
N VAL A 743 -34.94 -12.16 -24.08
CA VAL A 743 -35.75 -11.98 -22.86
C VAL A 743 -35.69 -10.53 -22.48
N PHE A 744 -36.87 -9.89 -22.30
CA PHE A 744 -36.95 -8.56 -21.71
C PHE A 744 -37.03 -8.67 -20.20
N ARG A 745 -36.30 -7.79 -19.51
CA ARG A 745 -36.21 -7.72 -18.04
C ARG A 745 -36.39 -6.29 -17.58
N ASP A 746 -36.83 -6.10 -16.34
CA ASP A 746 -36.86 -4.79 -15.70
C ASP A 746 -35.47 -4.30 -15.33
N GLU A 747 -34.60 -5.22 -14.88
CA GLU A 747 -33.21 -4.97 -14.55
C GLU A 747 -32.32 -6.20 -14.83
N LEU A 748 -31.02 -5.98 -15.01
CA LEU A 748 -30.03 -7.07 -15.11
C LEU A 748 -29.38 -7.32 -13.76
N PRO A 749 -29.09 -8.62 -13.42
CA PRO A 749 -28.32 -8.95 -12.23
C PRO A 749 -26.90 -8.40 -12.34
N LYS A 750 -26.46 -7.68 -11.32
CA LYS A 750 -25.14 -7.02 -11.30
C LYS A 750 -24.39 -7.32 -10.02
N THR A 751 -23.08 -7.39 -10.13
CA THR A 751 -22.19 -7.36 -8.97
C THR A 751 -22.27 -6.02 -8.26
N ILE A 752 -21.77 -5.95 -7.04
CA ILE A 752 -21.64 -4.70 -6.28
C ILE A 752 -20.86 -3.62 -7.09
N SER A 753 -19.96 -4.05 -7.98
CA SER A 753 -19.20 -3.15 -8.89
C SER A 753 -19.97 -2.70 -10.13
N GLY A 754 -21.23 -3.17 -10.33
CA GLY A 754 -22.05 -2.83 -11.48
C GLY A 754 -21.86 -3.74 -12.70
N LYS A 755 -20.98 -4.75 -12.64
CA LYS A 755 -20.77 -5.71 -13.73
C LYS A 755 -21.92 -6.72 -13.80
N ILE A 756 -22.36 -7.04 -15.02
CA ILE A 756 -23.42 -8.04 -15.26
C ILE A 756 -22.97 -9.42 -14.80
N ILE A 757 -23.79 -10.10 -14.00
CA ILE A 757 -23.57 -11.48 -13.55
C ILE A 757 -24.20 -12.41 -14.59
N ARG A 758 -23.40 -12.82 -15.62
CA ARG A 758 -23.91 -13.55 -16.79
C ARG A 758 -24.52 -14.92 -16.48
N ASN A 759 -24.05 -15.60 -15.45
CA ASN A 759 -24.61 -16.90 -15.02
C ASN A 759 -26.00 -16.78 -14.38
N GLN A 760 -26.49 -15.55 -14.12
CA GLN A 760 -27.84 -15.27 -13.60
C GLN A 760 -28.79 -14.67 -14.66
N LEU A 761 -28.29 -14.51 -15.88
CA LEU A 761 -29.10 -13.96 -17.00
C LEU A 761 -30.17 -14.95 -17.53
#